data_38f24a19cfe5a43075f0bce7009d731c
#
_entry.id   38f24a19cfe5a43075f0bce7009d731c
#
_cell.length_a   1.000
_cell.length_b   1.000
_cell.length_c   1.000
_cell.angle_alpha   90.00
_cell.angle_beta   90.00
_cell.angle_gamma   90.00
#
_symmetry.space_group_name_H-M   'P 1'
#
loop_
_entity.id
_entity.type
_entity.pdbx_description
1 polymer ?
#
loop_
_entity_poly.entity_id
_entity_poly.type
_entity_poly.pdbx_seq_one_letter_code
_entity_poly.pdbx_strand_id
1 'polypeptide(L)'
;MIHRFAVLSTLVFAVLAGPAHADERPFAALPYTPSLDPSVMDRSVDPCVDLYRFSCGKWLEKNPIPADRPVWSVYNKTEQDNQRFLWGMLEAAGRPDPGRDANTRKIGDYFSSCMDEAAVEKAGADPIRPDLAAIAGLKSKAELAALLARRHLAGNGGPMLFGFGSGQDPREASRVIAFAAAGGLGLPDPEYYLKDDARSKEARERYKAYAQKVFELLGDPRPAAAAEAVTRLETALAKASLTPTERRDPYKTVHPMKRKELQALTPSFRWDAYLEGLGLPAQDDFNVTEPAYFRELDKQLAAASLDDLRAYLRFHLANTASPYLSTPFVRSRFDFYTAYLTGAKELAPRWKRCVGWIDRDLGEVLGQVFVQKVFPAGVKTDAERMVKQIHDAMEARILALPWMGEETKKQALVKLHAVRDKIGYPDRWRDYSGLEVRRGDFVANVQRAAVFEARRDLAKIGRPVDRGEWGMTPPTVNAYYNPFMNDINFPAGVLLPPLYDPKLDAAPNYGDTGATIGHELTHGFDDEGRQFDAQGNLRNWWTPKDDEEFRKRAACVADQYAQYTVVDEIKLNSQLTLGEDVADLGGTILAWLAWKEETKGQKIEPRDGLTPEQRFFVGFAQWDCGGARPEFLRLSARINPHSPGEARINGVVVNMPEFAQAFACKPGQPMVKEPEKVCRIW
;
A
#
# COMPACT_ATOMS: atom_id res chain seq x y z
N MET A 1 -10.70 -83.80 -14.02
CA MET A 1 -9.90 -82.77 -14.65
C MET A 1 -10.67 -81.49 -14.54
N ILE A 2 -10.34 -80.66 -13.60
CA ILE A 2 -11.00 -79.38 -13.30
C ILE A 2 -10.01 -78.27 -13.54
N HIS A 3 -10.25 -77.46 -14.61
CA HIS A 3 -9.47 -76.29 -14.95
C HIS A 3 -9.97 -75.11 -14.10
N ARG A 4 -9.09 -74.51 -13.25
CA ARG A 4 -9.31 -73.24 -12.55
C ARG A 4 -8.81 -72.10 -13.45
N PHE A 5 -9.69 -71.22 -13.84
CA PHE A 5 -9.33 -69.92 -14.43
C PHE A 5 -9.06 -68.91 -13.30
N ALA A 6 -7.87 -68.36 -13.29
CA ALA A 6 -7.52 -67.23 -12.44
C ALA A 6 -7.80 -65.93 -13.20
N VAL A 7 -8.73 -65.11 -12.68
CA VAL A 7 -9.00 -63.77 -13.18
C VAL A 7 -8.03 -62.80 -12.46
N LEU A 8 -7.11 -62.24 -13.20
CA LEU A 8 -6.24 -61.15 -12.76
C LEU A 8 -7.01 -59.84 -12.88
N SER A 9 -7.47 -59.26 -11.75
CA SER A 9 -8.03 -57.91 -11.71
C SER A 9 -6.88 -56.90 -11.65
N THR A 10 -6.63 -56.19 -12.72
CA THR A 10 -5.72 -55.04 -12.81
C THR A 10 -6.44 -53.83 -12.20
N LEU A 11 -6.07 -53.40 -11.01
CA LEU A 11 -6.48 -52.13 -10.45
C LEU A 11 -5.68 -51.02 -11.16
N VAL A 12 -6.37 -50.25 -11.99
CA VAL A 12 -5.86 -49.01 -12.55
C VAL A 12 -6.00 -47.93 -11.49
N PHE A 13 -4.89 -47.56 -10.85
CA PHE A 13 -4.83 -46.35 -10.05
C PHE A 13 -4.91 -45.13 -11.00
N ALA A 14 -6.08 -44.51 -11.07
CA ALA A 14 -6.20 -43.17 -11.63
C ALA A 14 -5.50 -42.18 -10.68
N VAL A 15 -4.30 -41.80 -11.05
CA VAL A 15 -3.62 -40.61 -10.44
C VAL A 15 -4.44 -39.40 -10.88
N LEU A 16 -5.25 -38.87 -9.97
CA LEU A 16 -5.87 -37.58 -10.13
C LEU A 16 -4.70 -36.57 -10.15
N ALA A 17 -4.25 -36.17 -11.33
CA ALA A 17 -3.41 -35.02 -11.52
C ALA A 17 -4.20 -33.81 -10.98
N GLY A 18 -3.78 -33.27 -9.86
CA GLY A 18 -4.21 -31.94 -9.41
C GLY A 18 -3.97 -30.91 -10.50
N PRO A 19 -4.61 -29.75 -10.46
CA PRO A 19 -4.42 -28.72 -11.47
C PRO A 19 -2.93 -28.44 -11.57
N ALA A 20 -2.39 -28.65 -12.77
CA ALA A 20 -1.00 -28.35 -13.08
C ALA A 20 -0.79 -26.85 -12.80
N HIS A 21 0.04 -26.53 -11.80
CA HIS A 21 0.62 -25.21 -11.74
C HIS A 21 1.31 -24.99 -13.08
N ALA A 22 0.80 -24.05 -13.88
CA ALA A 22 1.52 -23.61 -15.07
C ALA A 22 2.92 -23.25 -14.58
N ASP A 23 3.94 -23.89 -15.16
CA ASP A 23 5.35 -23.78 -14.78
C ASP A 23 5.72 -22.30 -14.85
N GLU A 24 5.64 -21.59 -13.69
CA GLU A 24 5.93 -20.16 -13.63
C GLU A 24 7.41 -19.99 -13.96
N ARG A 25 7.71 -19.21 -15.01
CA ARG A 25 9.06 -18.95 -15.49
C ARG A 25 9.36 -17.46 -15.44
N PRO A 26 10.62 -17.10 -15.23
CA PRO A 26 11.04 -15.71 -15.36
C PRO A 26 10.80 -15.21 -16.79
N PHE A 27 10.52 -13.92 -16.91
CA PHE A 27 10.39 -13.28 -18.22
C PHE A 27 11.73 -12.72 -18.69
N ALA A 28 12.03 -12.93 -19.97
CA ALA A 28 13.16 -12.27 -20.64
C ALA A 28 12.82 -10.84 -21.07
N ALA A 29 11.54 -10.55 -21.31
CA ALA A 29 10.98 -9.23 -21.62
C ALA A 29 9.56 -9.15 -21.03
N LEU A 30 9.09 -7.94 -20.74
CA LEU A 30 7.71 -7.74 -20.31
C LEU A 30 6.73 -8.14 -21.41
N PRO A 31 5.65 -8.87 -21.08
CA PRO A 31 4.59 -9.16 -22.05
C PRO A 31 3.85 -7.87 -22.40
N TYR A 32 3.44 -7.75 -23.65
CA TYR A 32 2.60 -6.64 -24.08
C TYR A 32 1.12 -6.97 -23.85
N THR A 33 0.43 -6.08 -23.19
CA THR A 33 -1.04 -6.05 -23.06
C THR A 33 -1.50 -4.65 -23.45
N PRO A 34 -2.48 -4.48 -24.36
CA PRO A 34 -2.95 -3.14 -24.75
C PRO A 34 -3.71 -2.46 -23.60
N SER A 35 -3.67 -1.14 -23.51
CA SER A 35 -4.37 -0.37 -22.48
C SER A 35 -5.90 -0.38 -22.66
N LEU A 36 -6.38 -0.65 -23.87
CA LEU A 36 -7.79 -0.96 -24.12
C LEU A 36 -7.88 -2.31 -24.82
N ASP A 37 -8.45 -3.30 -24.15
CA ASP A 37 -8.69 -4.65 -24.69
C ASP A 37 -10.19 -4.91 -24.91
N PRO A 38 -10.67 -4.84 -26.16
CA PRO A 38 -12.08 -5.13 -26.48
C PRO A 38 -12.54 -6.54 -26.11
N SER A 39 -11.59 -7.46 -25.95
CA SER A 39 -11.88 -8.88 -25.71
C SER A 39 -12.33 -9.20 -24.28
N VAL A 40 -12.10 -8.30 -23.33
CA VAL A 40 -12.53 -8.42 -21.93
C VAL A 40 -13.87 -7.74 -21.66
N MET A 41 -14.40 -7.02 -22.64
CA MET A 41 -15.69 -6.33 -22.56
C MET A 41 -16.85 -7.34 -22.63
N ASP A 42 -17.92 -7.06 -21.87
CA ASP A 42 -19.20 -7.72 -22.02
C ASP A 42 -20.21 -6.80 -22.73
N ARG A 43 -20.27 -6.90 -24.05
CA ARG A 43 -21.15 -6.07 -24.87
C ARG A 43 -22.63 -6.43 -24.76
N SER A 44 -23.01 -7.43 -23.97
CA SER A 44 -24.41 -7.75 -23.65
C SER A 44 -24.95 -6.85 -22.53
N VAL A 45 -24.07 -6.22 -21.75
CA VAL A 45 -24.42 -5.26 -20.69
C VAL A 45 -24.60 -3.87 -21.30
N ASP A 46 -25.66 -3.17 -20.91
CA ASP A 46 -25.86 -1.75 -21.28
C ASP A 46 -24.91 -0.88 -20.42
N PRO A 47 -23.97 -0.11 -21.02
CA PRO A 47 -23.08 0.77 -20.27
C PRO A 47 -23.82 1.84 -19.46
N CYS A 48 -25.04 2.20 -19.87
CA CYS A 48 -25.91 3.12 -19.13
C CYS A 48 -26.54 2.49 -17.87
N VAL A 49 -26.36 1.19 -17.68
CA VAL A 49 -26.76 0.44 -16.47
C VAL A 49 -25.53 0.15 -15.61
N ASP A 50 -24.41 -0.28 -16.23
CA ASP A 50 -23.20 -0.67 -15.53
C ASP A 50 -21.99 -0.60 -16.49
N LEU A 51 -21.25 0.50 -16.42
CA LEU A 51 -20.05 0.70 -17.24
C LEU A 51 -18.94 -0.29 -16.84
N TYR A 52 -18.77 -0.56 -15.55
CA TYR A 52 -17.74 -1.48 -15.09
C TYR A 52 -17.94 -2.87 -15.68
N ARG A 53 -19.14 -3.45 -15.57
CA ARG A 53 -19.43 -4.76 -16.18
C ARG A 53 -19.36 -4.73 -17.69
N PHE A 54 -19.82 -3.66 -18.34
CA PHE A 54 -19.65 -3.51 -19.80
C PHE A 54 -18.17 -3.59 -20.21
N SER A 55 -17.30 -2.90 -19.49
CA SER A 55 -15.88 -2.78 -19.83
C SER A 55 -15.03 -3.97 -19.36
N CYS A 56 -15.38 -4.59 -18.21
CA CYS A 56 -14.57 -5.59 -17.50
C CYS A 56 -15.23 -6.97 -17.41
N GLY A 57 -16.47 -7.15 -17.87
CA GLY A 57 -17.31 -8.31 -17.53
C GLY A 57 -16.72 -9.69 -17.85
N LYS A 58 -15.78 -9.76 -18.80
CA LYS A 58 -15.08 -11.01 -19.15
C LYS A 58 -13.63 -11.07 -18.66
N TRP A 59 -13.18 -10.03 -17.93
CA TRP A 59 -11.78 -9.97 -17.52
C TRP A 59 -11.41 -11.10 -16.54
N LEU A 60 -12.24 -11.34 -15.52
CA LEU A 60 -12.02 -12.39 -14.52
C LEU A 60 -12.16 -13.81 -15.11
N GLU A 61 -12.99 -14.01 -16.12
CA GLU A 61 -13.07 -15.29 -16.84
C GLU A 61 -11.74 -15.65 -17.49
N LYS A 62 -11.05 -14.65 -18.05
CA LYS A 62 -9.74 -14.81 -18.69
C LYS A 62 -8.58 -14.77 -17.71
N ASN A 63 -8.75 -14.07 -16.58
CA ASN A 63 -7.74 -13.84 -15.55
C ASN A 63 -8.31 -14.24 -14.17
N PRO A 64 -8.53 -15.54 -13.89
CA PRO A 64 -9.05 -15.97 -12.60
C PRO A 64 -8.08 -15.61 -11.47
N ILE A 65 -8.63 -15.32 -10.28
CA ILE A 65 -7.83 -14.96 -9.10
C ILE A 65 -6.87 -16.10 -8.75
N PRO A 66 -5.54 -15.89 -8.83
CA PRO A 66 -4.57 -16.92 -8.46
C PRO A 66 -4.76 -17.42 -7.02
N ALA A 67 -4.36 -18.66 -6.76
CA ALA A 67 -4.54 -19.26 -5.45
C ALA A 67 -3.76 -18.54 -4.35
N ASP A 68 -2.62 -17.96 -4.70
CA ASP A 68 -1.74 -17.20 -3.79
C ASP A 68 -2.12 -15.73 -3.63
N ARG A 69 -3.23 -15.28 -4.25
CA ARG A 69 -3.67 -13.88 -4.23
C ARG A 69 -5.05 -13.73 -3.59
N PRO A 70 -5.26 -12.69 -2.77
CA PRO A 70 -6.58 -12.35 -2.22
C PRO A 70 -7.39 -11.46 -3.17
N VAL A 71 -6.71 -10.69 -4.02
CA VAL A 71 -7.25 -9.77 -5.03
C VAL A 71 -6.46 -9.93 -6.32
N TRP A 72 -7.16 -9.78 -7.44
CA TRP A 72 -6.55 -9.86 -8.76
C TRP A 72 -7.17 -8.83 -9.68
N SER A 73 -6.37 -7.90 -10.14
CA SER A 73 -6.76 -6.82 -11.04
C SER A 73 -5.72 -6.61 -12.13
N VAL A 74 -5.97 -5.67 -13.04
CA VAL A 74 -4.98 -5.24 -14.04
C VAL A 74 -3.69 -4.80 -13.36
N TYR A 75 -3.77 -4.03 -12.27
CA TYR A 75 -2.60 -3.62 -11.46
C TYR A 75 -1.82 -4.81 -10.90
N ASN A 76 -2.52 -5.76 -10.26
CA ASN A 76 -1.86 -6.93 -9.67
C ASN A 76 -1.22 -7.83 -10.73
N LYS A 77 -1.87 -7.95 -11.90
CA LYS A 77 -1.30 -8.70 -13.02
C LYS A 77 -0.04 -8.02 -13.55
N THR A 78 -0.07 -6.71 -13.76
CA THR A 78 1.09 -5.91 -14.19
C THR A 78 2.23 -5.99 -13.17
N GLU A 79 1.92 -5.87 -11.87
CA GLU A 79 2.89 -6.09 -10.78
C GLU A 79 3.54 -7.48 -10.87
N GLN A 80 2.75 -8.54 -11.08
CA GLN A 80 3.29 -9.89 -11.21
C GLN A 80 4.14 -10.05 -12.48
N ASP A 81 3.77 -9.43 -13.58
CA ASP A 81 4.56 -9.45 -14.82
C ASP A 81 5.91 -8.74 -14.60
N ASN A 82 5.91 -7.59 -13.91
CA ASN A 82 7.15 -6.91 -13.46
C ASN A 82 7.98 -7.81 -12.53
N GLN A 83 7.37 -8.47 -11.54
CA GLN A 83 8.06 -9.40 -10.64
C GLN A 83 8.70 -10.57 -11.39
N ARG A 84 8.04 -11.14 -12.40
CA ARG A 84 8.60 -12.22 -13.23
C ARG A 84 9.77 -11.74 -14.09
N PHE A 85 9.72 -10.51 -14.57
CA PHE A 85 10.85 -9.89 -15.27
C PHE A 85 12.04 -9.65 -14.33
N LEU A 86 11.78 -9.09 -13.14
CA LEU A 86 12.78 -8.89 -12.10
C LEU A 86 13.39 -10.21 -11.63
N TRP A 87 12.62 -11.28 -11.56
CA TRP A 87 13.12 -12.62 -11.27
C TRP A 87 14.19 -13.05 -12.25
N GLY A 88 13.95 -12.90 -13.55
CA GLY A 88 14.94 -13.22 -14.59
C GLY A 88 16.26 -12.43 -14.44
N MET A 89 16.14 -11.15 -14.10
CA MET A 89 17.29 -10.29 -13.82
C MET A 89 18.08 -10.75 -12.58
N LEU A 90 17.37 -11.09 -11.49
CA LEU A 90 17.97 -11.54 -10.24
C LEU A 90 18.65 -12.90 -10.38
N GLU A 91 18.10 -13.84 -11.16
CA GLU A 91 18.76 -15.10 -11.49
C GLU A 91 20.08 -14.86 -12.26
N ALA A 92 20.03 -13.96 -13.24
CA ALA A 92 21.24 -13.60 -13.98
C ALA A 92 22.29 -12.96 -13.06
N ALA A 93 21.89 -12.02 -12.20
CA ALA A 93 22.75 -11.38 -11.21
C ALA A 93 23.32 -12.37 -10.17
N GLY A 94 22.59 -13.45 -9.84
CA GLY A 94 23.01 -14.48 -8.90
C GLY A 94 24.07 -15.46 -9.43
N ARG A 95 24.29 -15.50 -10.75
CA ARG A 95 25.31 -16.39 -11.35
C ARG A 95 26.72 -15.94 -10.96
N PRO A 96 27.63 -16.89 -10.67
CA PRO A 96 29.02 -16.56 -10.41
C PRO A 96 29.67 -15.88 -11.62
N ASP A 97 30.00 -14.61 -11.48
CA ASP A 97 30.72 -13.81 -12.47
C ASP A 97 31.63 -12.83 -11.74
N PRO A 98 32.96 -12.91 -11.88
CA PRO A 98 33.88 -11.96 -11.26
C PRO A 98 33.73 -10.52 -11.76
N GLY A 99 33.14 -10.32 -12.96
CA GLY A 99 32.92 -9.02 -13.57
C GLY A 99 31.71 -8.26 -13.04
N ARG A 100 30.90 -8.86 -12.13
CA ARG A 100 29.74 -8.16 -11.54
C ARG A 100 30.17 -6.92 -10.75
N ASP A 101 29.53 -5.79 -11.04
CA ASP A 101 29.65 -4.59 -10.20
C ASP A 101 29.11 -4.84 -8.78
N ALA A 102 29.38 -3.89 -7.87
CA ALA A 102 29.01 -4.02 -6.46
C ALA A 102 27.48 -4.14 -6.24
N ASN A 103 26.67 -3.41 -7.00
CA ASN A 103 25.23 -3.43 -6.87
C ASN A 103 24.62 -4.72 -7.43
N THR A 104 25.05 -5.15 -8.63
CA THR A 104 24.67 -6.43 -9.24
C THR A 104 25.02 -7.59 -8.30
N ARG A 105 26.17 -7.54 -7.64
CA ARG A 105 26.58 -8.55 -6.66
C ARG A 105 25.63 -8.59 -5.46
N LYS A 106 25.27 -7.41 -4.89
CA LYS A 106 24.36 -7.34 -3.73
C LYS A 106 23.01 -7.96 -4.03
N ILE A 107 22.33 -7.55 -5.11
CA ILE A 107 21.01 -8.10 -5.44
C ILE A 107 21.07 -9.58 -5.80
N GLY A 108 22.09 -10.02 -6.52
CA GLY A 108 22.27 -11.42 -6.89
C GLY A 108 22.60 -12.34 -5.70
N ASP A 109 23.48 -11.90 -4.80
CA ASP A 109 23.84 -12.67 -3.60
C ASP A 109 22.71 -12.71 -2.57
N TYR A 110 21.92 -11.62 -2.45
CA TYR A 110 20.71 -11.60 -1.65
C TYR A 110 19.67 -12.59 -2.21
N PHE A 111 19.38 -12.53 -3.50
CA PHE A 111 18.44 -13.42 -4.17
C PHE A 111 18.84 -14.89 -4.02
N SER A 112 20.10 -15.22 -4.28
CA SER A 112 20.62 -16.58 -4.14
C SER A 112 20.48 -17.09 -2.70
N SER A 113 20.74 -16.23 -1.70
CA SER A 113 20.58 -16.57 -0.29
C SER A 113 19.10 -16.79 0.07
N CYS A 114 18.22 -15.97 -0.47
CA CYS A 114 16.78 -16.10 -0.27
C CYS A 114 16.24 -17.40 -0.88
N MET A 115 16.70 -17.78 -2.07
CA MET A 115 16.25 -18.98 -2.79
C MET A 115 16.82 -20.29 -2.21
N ASP A 116 17.83 -20.22 -1.33
CA ASP A 116 18.37 -21.40 -0.63
C ASP A 116 17.44 -21.84 0.52
N GLU A 117 16.36 -22.50 0.13
CA GLU A 117 15.33 -22.95 1.06
C GLU A 117 15.87 -23.97 2.07
N ALA A 118 16.79 -24.84 1.63
CA ALA A 118 17.39 -25.85 2.51
C ALA A 118 18.20 -25.20 3.66
N ALA A 119 18.95 -24.13 3.36
CA ALA A 119 19.67 -23.38 4.39
C ALA A 119 18.72 -22.70 5.37
N VAL A 120 17.62 -22.11 4.88
CA VAL A 120 16.60 -21.45 5.72
C VAL A 120 15.89 -22.47 6.62
N GLU A 121 15.48 -23.62 6.08
CA GLU A 121 14.86 -24.70 6.88
C GLU A 121 15.80 -25.19 7.97
N LYS A 122 17.06 -25.42 7.64
CA LYS A 122 18.09 -25.87 8.61
C LYS A 122 18.32 -24.85 9.72
N ALA A 123 18.26 -23.54 9.40
CA ALA A 123 18.48 -22.50 10.39
C ALA A 123 17.31 -22.38 11.40
N GLY A 124 16.08 -22.74 11.00
CA GLY A 124 14.92 -22.70 11.89
C GLY A 124 14.68 -21.32 12.51
N ALA A 125 14.70 -21.23 13.84
CA ALA A 125 14.60 -20.00 14.62
C ALA A 125 15.97 -19.45 15.08
N ASP A 126 17.09 -20.12 14.76
CA ASP A 126 18.41 -19.70 15.22
C ASP A 126 18.76 -18.24 14.86
N PRO A 127 18.38 -17.69 13.70
CA PRO A 127 18.69 -16.29 13.36
C PRO A 127 18.12 -15.26 14.34
N ILE A 128 17.04 -15.56 15.05
CA ILE A 128 16.44 -14.67 16.05
C ILE A 128 16.76 -15.05 17.50
N ARG A 129 17.48 -16.14 17.70
CA ARG A 129 17.83 -16.65 19.05
C ARG A 129 18.61 -15.64 19.90
N PRO A 130 19.59 -14.85 19.36
CA PRO A 130 20.27 -13.83 20.16
C PRO A 130 19.30 -12.78 20.72
N ASP A 131 18.31 -12.37 19.92
CA ASP A 131 17.32 -11.38 20.32
C ASP A 131 16.32 -11.94 21.34
N LEU A 132 15.91 -13.21 21.17
CA LEU A 132 15.10 -13.93 22.16
C LEU A 132 15.83 -14.04 23.49
N ALA A 133 17.14 -14.31 23.47
CA ALA A 133 17.98 -14.36 24.67
C ALA A 133 18.09 -12.98 25.33
N ALA A 134 18.22 -11.90 24.55
CA ALA A 134 18.26 -10.55 25.09
C ALA A 134 16.94 -10.16 25.77
N ILE A 135 15.78 -10.56 25.20
CA ILE A 135 14.47 -10.35 25.82
C ILE A 135 14.34 -11.18 27.12
N ALA A 136 14.73 -12.45 27.09
CA ALA A 136 14.69 -13.30 28.26
C ALA A 136 15.61 -12.80 29.39
N GLY A 137 16.73 -12.17 29.02
CA GLY A 137 17.73 -11.62 29.95
C GLY A 137 17.32 -10.29 30.62
N LEU A 138 16.19 -9.65 30.24
CA LEU A 138 15.69 -8.47 30.94
C LEU A 138 15.51 -8.74 32.44
N LYS A 139 16.16 -7.96 33.30
CA LYS A 139 16.07 -8.12 34.76
C LYS A 139 15.06 -7.14 35.39
N SER A 140 14.79 -6.05 34.72
CA SER A 140 13.85 -5.01 35.17
C SER A 140 13.22 -4.26 34.00
N LYS A 141 12.11 -3.58 34.26
CA LYS A 141 11.46 -2.68 33.28
C LYS A 141 12.37 -1.50 32.90
N ALA A 142 13.32 -1.11 33.73
CA ALA A 142 14.26 -0.03 33.45
C ALA A 142 15.16 -0.34 32.23
N GLU A 143 15.39 -1.61 31.91
CA GLU A 143 16.20 -2.05 30.77
C GLU A 143 15.42 -2.06 29.45
N LEU A 144 14.07 -1.95 29.52
CA LEU A 144 13.19 -2.05 28.38
C LEU A 144 13.50 -1.00 27.28
N ALA A 145 13.79 0.23 27.68
CA ALA A 145 14.06 1.32 26.74
C ALA A 145 15.28 1.04 25.86
N ALA A 146 16.40 0.59 26.45
CA ALA A 146 17.61 0.24 25.71
C ALA A 146 17.40 -1.00 24.82
N LEU A 147 16.59 -1.98 25.27
CA LEU A 147 16.24 -3.13 24.44
C LEU A 147 15.40 -2.71 23.24
N LEU A 148 14.36 -1.90 23.44
CA LEU A 148 13.49 -1.41 22.36
C LEU A 148 14.26 -0.58 21.33
N ALA A 149 15.20 0.28 21.77
CA ALA A 149 16.06 1.00 20.85
C ALA A 149 16.80 0.08 19.88
N ARG A 150 17.41 -0.99 20.41
CA ARG A 150 18.07 -2.01 19.57
C ARG A 150 17.08 -2.73 18.64
N ARG A 151 15.87 -3.03 19.14
CA ARG A 151 14.85 -3.74 18.34
C ARG A 151 14.30 -2.84 17.20
N HIS A 152 14.03 -1.59 17.48
CA HIS A 152 13.58 -0.64 16.45
C HIS A 152 14.66 -0.40 15.39
N LEU A 153 15.94 -0.28 15.77
CA LEU A 153 17.05 -0.22 14.82
C LEU A 153 17.16 -1.49 13.97
N ALA A 154 16.98 -2.66 14.57
CA ALA A 154 17.07 -3.91 13.81
C ALA A 154 15.88 -4.16 12.87
N GLY A 155 14.81 -3.38 12.97
CA GLY A 155 13.62 -3.46 12.11
C GLY A 155 12.83 -4.78 12.24
N ASN A 156 13.37 -5.79 12.90
CA ASN A 156 12.74 -7.11 13.06
C ASN A 156 11.60 -7.13 14.07
N GLY A 157 11.47 -6.09 14.87
CA GLY A 157 10.43 -5.97 15.87
C GLY A 157 9.19 -5.24 15.38
N GLY A 158 9.22 -4.68 14.18
CA GLY A 158 8.18 -3.75 13.77
C GLY A 158 8.02 -2.64 14.82
N PRO A 159 6.88 -1.96 14.89
CA PRO A 159 6.59 -0.96 15.92
C PRO A 159 6.18 -1.62 17.25
N MET A 160 7.11 -2.37 17.89
CA MET A 160 6.88 -2.97 19.22
C MET A 160 6.54 -1.87 20.23
N LEU A 161 5.40 -1.99 20.91
CA LEU A 161 4.83 -1.00 21.82
C LEU A 161 4.52 0.33 21.16
N PHE A 162 5.36 0.87 20.30
CA PHE A 162 5.15 2.10 19.53
C PHE A 162 6.08 2.10 18.30
N GLY A 163 5.77 2.95 17.32
CA GLY A 163 6.63 3.23 16.19
C GLY A 163 7.54 4.43 16.47
N PHE A 164 8.77 4.44 15.93
CA PHE A 164 9.67 5.58 16.02
C PHE A 164 10.45 5.74 14.71
N GLY A 165 10.52 6.96 14.21
CA GLY A 165 11.21 7.28 12.96
C GLY A 165 11.31 8.77 12.72
N SER A 166 11.71 9.15 11.51
CA SER A 166 11.75 10.53 11.05
C SER A 166 10.46 10.89 10.30
N GLY A 167 10.16 12.17 10.26
CA GLY A 167 9.08 12.73 9.44
C GLY A 167 9.21 14.24 9.32
N GLN A 168 8.55 14.82 8.33
CA GLN A 168 8.53 16.27 8.19
C GLN A 168 7.74 16.90 9.34
N ASP A 169 8.21 18.04 9.86
CA ASP A 169 7.48 18.80 10.88
C ASP A 169 6.18 19.33 10.27
N PRO A 170 5.01 18.93 10.77
CA PRO A 170 3.75 19.40 10.20
C PRO A 170 3.54 20.92 10.23
N ARG A 171 4.28 21.61 11.11
CA ARG A 171 4.25 23.08 11.22
C ARG A 171 5.23 23.76 10.29
N GLU A 172 6.32 23.07 9.92
CA GLU A 172 7.42 23.56 9.08
C GLU A 172 7.95 22.38 8.23
N ALA A 173 7.25 22.06 7.15
CA ALA A 173 7.52 20.88 6.31
C ALA A 173 8.89 20.89 5.60
N SER A 174 9.66 21.97 5.72
CA SER A 174 11.05 22.04 5.24
C SER A 174 12.04 21.32 6.16
N ARG A 175 11.62 20.96 7.39
CA ARG A 175 12.45 20.37 8.44
C ARG A 175 11.99 18.96 8.79
N VAL A 176 12.94 18.08 9.10
CA VAL A 176 12.65 16.71 9.59
C VAL A 176 12.82 16.67 11.11
N ILE A 177 11.82 16.09 11.78
CA ILE A 177 11.79 15.85 13.22
C ILE A 177 11.57 14.38 13.55
N ALA A 178 11.68 14.02 14.84
CA ALA A 178 11.34 12.67 15.29
C ALA A 178 9.82 12.50 15.45
N PHE A 179 9.34 11.30 15.12
CA PHE A 179 7.95 10.88 15.33
C PHE A 179 7.91 9.71 16.31
N ALA A 180 7.02 9.80 17.31
CA ALA A 180 6.60 8.70 18.15
C ALA A 180 5.14 8.38 17.82
N ALA A 181 4.88 7.20 17.26
CA ALA A 181 3.57 6.82 16.75
C ALA A 181 2.97 5.65 17.53
N ALA A 182 1.65 5.64 17.70
CA ALA A 182 0.93 4.46 18.20
C ALA A 182 1.24 3.22 17.35
N GLY A 183 1.32 2.05 17.98
CA GLY A 183 1.66 0.82 17.27
C GLY A 183 1.57 -0.42 18.17
N GLY A 184 2.22 -1.51 17.75
CA GLY A 184 2.35 -2.72 18.58
C GLY A 184 1.09 -3.55 18.74
N LEU A 185 0.11 -3.40 17.82
CA LEU A 185 -1.03 -4.29 17.70
C LEU A 185 -0.72 -5.37 16.66
N GLY A 186 -1.17 -6.59 16.89
CA GLY A 186 -1.00 -7.68 15.94
C GLY A 186 -2.19 -7.83 14.97
N LEU A 187 -3.41 -7.44 15.38
CA LEU A 187 -4.55 -7.35 14.47
C LEU A 187 -4.52 -6.02 13.72
N PRO A 188 -5.03 -5.97 12.48
CA PRO A 188 -4.84 -4.83 11.58
C PRO A 188 -5.62 -3.57 11.95
N ASP A 189 -6.64 -3.70 12.83
CA ASP A 189 -7.52 -2.61 13.24
C ASP A 189 -7.86 -2.74 14.72
N PRO A 190 -7.81 -1.64 15.54
CA PRO A 190 -8.21 -1.67 16.94
C PRO A 190 -9.61 -2.24 17.18
N GLU A 191 -10.54 -2.06 16.25
CA GLU A 191 -11.91 -2.55 16.39
C GLU A 191 -12.02 -4.08 16.48
N TYR A 192 -11.06 -4.84 15.91
CA TYR A 192 -11.01 -6.29 16.10
C TYR A 192 -10.88 -6.71 17.56
N TYR A 193 -10.20 -5.89 18.38
CA TYR A 193 -10.08 -6.14 19.83
C TYR A 193 -11.31 -5.77 20.61
N LEU A 194 -12.14 -4.84 20.12
CA LEU A 194 -13.14 -4.13 20.91
C LEU A 194 -14.59 -4.49 20.56
N LYS A 195 -14.88 -4.77 19.29
CA LYS A 195 -16.24 -5.09 18.85
C LYS A 195 -16.68 -6.48 19.27
N ASP A 196 -17.98 -6.60 19.63
CA ASP A 196 -18.59 -7.84 20.09
C ASP A 196 -19.34 -8.63 18.99
N ASP A 197 -19.20 -8.20 17.72
CA ASP A 197 -19.73 -8.97 16.62
C ASP A 197 -19.02 -10.34 16.44
N ALA A 198 -19.72 -11.30 15.83
CA ALA A 198 -19.23 -12.67 15.69
C ALA A 198 -17.87 -12.77 14.97
N ARG A 199 -17.66 -11.93 13.95
CA ARG A 199 -16.41 -11.93 13.17
C ARG A 199 -15.23 -11.41 13.96
N SER A 200 -15.43 -10.32 14.70
CA SER A 200 -14.38 -9.76 15.58
C SER A 200 -14.02 -10.74 16.71
N LYS A 201 -15.00 -11.43 17.28
CA LYS A 201 -14.77 -12.51 18.27
C LYS A 201 -13.98 -13.66 17.67
N GLU A 202 -14.38 -14.17 16.52
CA GLU A 202 -13.65 -15.23 15.82
C GLU A 202 -12.22 -14.81 15.49
N ALA A 203 -12.02 -13.59 14.99
CA ALA A 203 -10.67 -13.09 14.67
C ALA A 203 -9.76 -13.06 15.92
N ARG A 204 -10.27 -12.61 17.07
CA ARG A 204 -9.53 -12.64 18.34
C ARG A 204 -9.13 -14.07 18.77
N GLU A 205 -10.08 -15.00 18.69
CA GLU A 205 -9.79 -16.41 19.06
C GLU A 205 -8.74 -17.03 18.13
N ARG A 206 -8.86 -16.83 16.83
CA ARG A 206 -7.87 -17.30 15.85
C ARG A 206 -6.51 -16.61 16.02
N TYR A 207 -6.50 -15.32 16.31
CA TYR A 207 -5.27 -14.59 16.61
C TYR A 207 -4.57 -15.12 17.85
N LYS A 208 -5.33 -15.36 18.92
CA LYS A 208 -4.80 -15.97 20.16
C LYS A 208 -4.24 -17.37 19.90
N ALA A 209 -4.95 -18.18 19.11
CA ALA A 209 -4.45 -19.51 18.70
C ALA A 209 -3.17 -19.43 17.87
N TYR A 210 -3.09 -18.45 16.95
CA TYR A 210 -1.87 -18.17 16.20
C TYR A 210 -0.72 -17.76 17.12
N ALA A 211 -0.95 -16.84 18.06
CA ALA A 211 0.07 -16.43 19.02
C ALA A 211 0.55 -17.61 19.86
N GLN A 212 -0.36 -18.46 20.33
CA GLN A 212 -0.01 -19.71 21.04
C GLN A 212 0.87 -20.60 20.15
N LYS A 213 0.52 -20.77 18.87
CA LYS A 213 1.32 -21.58 17.94
C LYS A 213 2.73 -21.04 17.76
N VAL A 214 2.89 -19.71 17.68
CA VAL A 214 4.22 -19.09 17.64
C VAL A 214 5.03 -19.43 18.89
N PHE A 215 4.44 -19.38 20.09
CA PHE A 215 5.13 -19.76 21.33
C PHE A 215 5.46 -21.25 21.38
N GLU A 216 4.61 -22.14 20.88
CA GLU A 216 4.92 -23.56 20.71
C GLU A 216 6.16 -23.79 19.85
N LEU A 217 6.23 -23.09 18.69
CA LEU A 217 7.38 -23.14 17.78
C LEU A 217 8.66 -22.59 18.42
N LEU A 218 8.54 -21.64 19.36
CA LEU A 218 9.67 -21.12 20.13
C LEU A 218 10.06 -22.03 21.33
N GLY A 219 9.31 -23.11 21.59
CA GLY A 219 9.55 -24.00 22.72
C GLY A 219 9.18 -23.40 24.08
N ASP A 220 8.20 -22.50 24.14
CA ASP A 220 7.74 -21.91 25.40
C ASP A 220 7.05 -22.97 26.26
N PRO A 221 7.37 -23.09 27.55
CA PRO A 221 6.74 -24.07 28.44
C PRO A 221 5.26 -23.76 28.76
N ARG A 222 4.81 -22.54 28.56
CA ARG A 222 3.43 -22.09 28.85
C ARG A 222 2.84 -21.27 27.69
N PRO A 223 2.73 -21.84 26.47
CA PRO A 223 2.39 -21.08 25.25
C PRO A 223 1.03 -20.42 25.34
N ALA A 224 0.00 -21.06 25.92
CA ALA A 224 -1.33 -20.49 26.09
C ALA A 224 -1.34 -19.27 27.04
N ALA A 225 -0.62 -19.33 28.15
CA ALA A 225 -0.52 -18.21 29.09
C ALA A 225 0.24 -17.01 28.46
N ALA A 226 1.29 -17.30 27.67
CA ALA A 226 2.04 -16.28 26.96
C ALA A 226 1.17 -15.60 25.89
N ALA A 227 0.37 -16.35 25.13
CA ALA A 227 -0.58 -15.79 24.16
C ALA A 227 -1.67 -14.93 24.82
N GLU A 228 -2.17 -15.34 25.99
CA GLU A 228 -3.11 -14.54 26.79
C GLU A 228 -2.50 -13.21 27.24
N ALA A 229 -1.23 -13.20 27.67
CA ALA A 229 -0.53 -11.98 28.05
C ALA A 229 -0.40 -11.00 26.87
N VAL A 230 -0.08 -11.50 25.67
CA VAL A 230 -0.01 -10.70 24.44
C VAL A 230 -1.37 -10.05 24.13
N THR A 231 -2.42 -10.87 24.03
CA THR A 231 -3.76 -10.38 23.64
C THR A 231 -4.34 -9.42 24.68
N ARG A 232 -4.08 -9.63 25.97
CA ARG A 232 -4.50 -8.72 27.04
C ARG A 232 -3.84 -7.35 26.92
N LEU A 233 -2.52 -7.30 26.69
CA LEU A 233 -1.78 -6.05 26.54
C LEU A 233 -2.22 -5.29 25.28
N GLU A 234 -2.32 -5.98 24.15
CA GLU A 234 -2.78 -5.37 22.89
C GLU A 234 -4.21 -4.85 22.97
N THR A 235 -5.11 -5.59 23.64
CA THR A 235 -6.51 -5.12 23.88
C THR A 235 -6.53 -3.82 24.68
N ALA A 236 -5.66 -3.68 25.68
CA ALA A 236 -5.59 -2.45 26.47
C ALA A 236 -5.07 -1.28 25.58
N LEU A 237 -4.05 -1.50 24.77
CA LEU A 237 -3.52 -0.50 23.86
C LEU A 237 -4.53 -0.13 22.75
N ALA A 238 -5.26 -1.10 22.23
CA ALA A 238 -6.28 -0.87 21.20
C ALA A 238 -7.40 0.08 21.66
N LYS A 239 -7.77 0.07 22.95
CA LYS A 239 -8.76 0.99 23.52
C LYS A 239 -8.38 2.46 23.44
N ALA A 240 -7.11 2.76 23.33
CA ALA A 240 -6.57 4.11 23.26
C ALA A 240 -6.04 4.47 21.88
N SER A 241 -6.14 3.57 20.91
CA SER A 241 -5.71 3.78 19.53
C SER A 241 -6.83 4.39 18.70
N LEU A 242 -6.49 5.31 17.82
CA LEU A 242 -7.40 5.82 16.79
C LEU A 242 -7.74 4.72 15.77
N THR A 243 -8.96 4.76 15.25
CA THR A 243 -9.37 3.95 14.10
C THR A 243 -8.73 4.44 12.81
N PRO A 244 -8.68 3.63 11.74
CA PRO A 244 -8.19 4.09 10.42
C PRO A 244 -8.91 5.36 9.93
N THR A 245 -10.23 5.43 10.08
CA THR A 245 -11.03 6.62 9.71
C THR A 245 -10.64 7.87 10.52
N GLU A 246 -10.40 7.72 11.83
CA GLU A 246 -10.00 8.86 12.66
C GLU A 246 -8.60 9.37 12.34
N ARG A 247 -7.68 8.48 11.92
CA ARG A 247 -6.32 8.87 11.49
C ARG A 247 -6.28 9.68 10.21
N ARG A 248 -7.36 9.70 9.43
CA ARG A 248 -7.48 10.55 8.24
C ARG A 248 -7.53 12.03 8.59
N ASP A 249 -7.95 12.41 9.79
CA ASP A 249 -7.87 13.80 10.24
C ASP A 249 -6.44 14.13 10.71
N PRO A 250 -5.65 14.92 9.95
CA PRO A 250 -4.27 15.21 10.30
C PRO A 250 -4.14 15.97 11.62
N TYR A 251 -5.16 16.72 12.04
CA TYR A 251 -5.15 17.40 13.34
C TYR A 251 -5.26 16.43 14.53
N LYS A 252 -5.78 15.21 14.31
CA LYS A 252 -5.80 14.16 15.34
C LYS A 252 -4.46 13.45 15.52
N THR A 253 -3.53 13.62 14.59
CA THR A 253 -2.23 12.94 14.59
C THR A 253 -1.04 13.89 14.73
N VAL A 254 -1.29 15.19 14.88
CA VAL A 254 -0.26 16.20 15.00
C VAL A 254 -0.25 16.82 16.41
N HIS A 255 0.69 16.35 17.25
CA HIS A 255 0.88 16.82 18.62
C HIS A 255 2.37 17.06 18.88
N PRO A 256 2.88 18.27 18.53
CA PRO A 256 4.27 18.62 18.78
C PRO A 256 4.56 18.61 20.28
N MET A 257 5.67 17.96 20.66
CA MET A 257 6.10 17.85 22.06
C MET A 257 7.61 17.97 22.18
N LYS A 258 8.06 18.52 23.33
CA LYS A 258 9.45 18.43 23.76
C LYS A 258 9.70 17.12 24.51
N ARG A 259 10.95 16.67 24.57
CA ARG A 259 11.34 15.46 25.32
C ARG A 259 10.79 15.44 26.75
N LYS A 260 10.84 16.57 27.44
CA LYS A 260 10.32 16.71 28.82
C LYS A 260 8.82 16.42 28.88
N GLU A 261 8.06 16.86 27.89
CA GLU A 261 6.60 16.64 27.81
C GLU A 261 6.31 15.16 27.47
N LEU A 262 7.05 14.58 26.53
CA LEU A 262 6.94 13.16 26.20
C LEU A 262 7.33 12.28 27.40
N GLN A 263 8.39 12.63 28.15
CA GLN A 263 8.75 11.92 29.38
C GLN A 263 7.69 12.07 30.47
N ALA A 264 7.04 13.22 30.59
CA ALA A 264 5.93 13.43 31.53
C ALA A 264 4.67 12.66 31.12
N LEU A 265 4.46 12.46 29.82
CA LEU A 265 3.35 11.68 29.28
C LEU A 265 3.50 10.17 29.58
N THR A 266 4.76 9.68 29.65
CA THR A 266 5.10 8.26 29.83
C THR A 266 6.21 8.09 30.90
N PRO A 267 5.96 8.42 32.18
CA PRO A 267 6.97 8.41 33.24
C PRO A 267 7.59 7.03 33.49
N SER A 268 6.89 5.95 33.17
CA SER A 268 7.39 4.57 33.30
C SER A 268 8.38 4.17 32.21
N PHE A 269 8.55 4.97 31.15
CA PHE A 269 9.46 4.70 30.04
C PHE A 269 10.65 5.68 30.05
N ARG A 270 11.85 5.15 29.91
CA ARG A 270 13.10 5.96 29.95
C ARG A 270 13.48 6.46 28.57
N TRP A 271 12.93 7.59 28.15
CA TRP A 271 13.22 8.18 26.83
C TRP A 271 14.70 8.49 26.63
N ASP A 272 15.41 8.96 27.67
CA ASP A 272 16.85 9.26 27.54
C ASP A 272 17.64 8.01 27.13
N ALA A 273 17.41 6.88 27.82
CA ALA A 273 18.08 5.60 27.50
C ALA A 273 17.68 5.05 26.12
N TYR A 274 16.44 5.29 25.69
CA TYR A 274 15.96 4.91 24.37
C TYR A 274 16.64 5.71 23.27
N LEU A 275 16.66 7.04 23.39
CA LEU A 275 17.27 7.96 22.43
C LEU A 275 18.79 7.78 22.34
N GLU A 276 19.45 7.54 23.49
CA GLU A 276 20.88 7.18 23.52
C GLU A 276 21.13 5.88 22.71
N GLY A 277 20.29 4.86 22.90
CA GLY A 277 20.36 3.59 22.17
C GLY A 277 20.13 3.73 20.66
N LEU A 278 19.39 4.75 20.21
CA LEU A 278 19.21 5.09 18.80
C LEU A 278 20.32 5.98 18.22
N GLY A 279 21.23 6.51 19.06
CA GLY A 279 22.25 7.49 18.65
C GLY A 279 21.72 8.92 18.54
N LEU A 280 20.62 9.24 19.21
CA LEU A 280 19.92 10.53 19.18
C LEU A 280 19.85 11.21 20.58
N PRO A 281 20.94 11.28 21.37
CA PRO A 281 20.88 11.72 22.78
C PRO A 281 20.44 13.19 22.94
N ALA A 282 20.62 14.02 21.90
CA ALA A 282 20.27 15.44 21.91
C ALA A 282 18.87 15.73 21.34
N GLN A 283 18.11 14.70 20.88
CA GLN A 283 16.80 14.92 20.28
C GLN A 283 15.80 15.47 21.30
N ASP A 284 15.13 16.56 20.94
CA ASP A 284 14.19 17.27 21.83
C ASP A 284 12.84 17.61 21.18
N ASP A 285 12.76 17.64 19.84
CA ASP A 285 11.52 17.92 19.10
C ASP A 285 10.87 16.64 18.56
N PHE A 286 9.60 16.42 18.91
CA PHE A 286 8.82 15.25 18.50
C PHE A 286 7.46 15.65 17.98
N ASN A 287 6.92 14.85 17.04
CA ASN A 287 5.49 14.72 16.89
C ASN A 287 5.03 13.41 17.53
N VAL A 288 4.08 13.48 18.47
CA VAL A 288 3.47 12.31 19.12
C VAL A 288 2.09 12.11 18.52
N THR A 289 1.92 11.06 17.70
CA THR A 289 0.69 10.95 16.88
C THR A 289 -0.59 10.78 17.70
N GLU A 290 -0.53 10.04 18.80
CA GLU A 290 -1.70 9.70 19.62
C GLU A 290 -1.36 9.79 21.11
N PRO A 291 -1.42 10.99 21.74
CA PRO A 291 -1.05 11.14 23.16
C PRO A 291 -1.89 10.29 24.13
N ALA A 292 -3.13 9.99 23.77
CA ALA A 292 -3.98 9.09 24.56
C ALA A 292 -3.41 7.66 24.60
N TYR A 293 -2.94 7.17 23.44
CA TYR A 293 -2.25 5.89 23.33
C TYR A 293 -1.01 5.83 24.25
N PHE A 294 -0.16 6.86 24.22
CA PHE A 294 1.05 6.90 25.05
C PHE A 294 0.75 6.93 26.54
N ARG A 295 -0.30 7.62 26.98
CA ARG A 295 -0.77 7.54 28.37
C ARG A 295 -1.22 6.13 28.76
N GLU A 296 -1.93 5.44 27.87
CA GLU A 296 -2.34 4.06 28.13
C GLU A 296 -1.14 3.11 28.12
N LEU A 297 -0.21 3.30 27.18
CA LEU A 297 1.05 2.55 27.16
C LEU A 297 1.80 2.67 28.50
N ASP A 298 1.89 3.87 29.07
CA ASP A 298 2.52 4.08 30.37
C ASP A 298 1.84 3.29 31.49
N LYS A 299 0.50 3.32 31.55
CA LYS A 299 -0.26 2.50 32.53
C LYS A 299 0.01 1.02 32.37
N GLN A 300 0.06 0.53 31.13
CA GLN A 300 0.35 -0.88 30.87
C GLN A 300 1.78 -1.23 31.24
N LEU A 301 2.77 -0.38 30.95
CA LEU A 301 4.16 -0.57 31.36
C LEU A 301 4.31 -0.58 32.89
N ALA A 302 3.56 0.24 33.60
CA ALA A 302 3.55 0.23 35.07
C ALA A 302 2.91 -1.05 35.64
N ALA A 303 1.75 -1.47 35.09
CA ALA A 303 0.95 -2.57 35.63
C ALA A 303 1.43 -3.97 35.23
N ALA A 304 1.87 -4.17 33.97
CA ALA A 304 2.26 -5.48 33.45
C ALA A 304 3.43 -6.09 34.24
N SER A 305 3.42 -7.39 34.42
CA SER A 305 4.58 -8.13 34.94
C SER A 305 5.73 -8.11 33.93
N LEU A 306 6.96 -8.33 34.38
CA LEU A 306 8.10 -8.44 33.49
C LEU A 306 7.96 -9.65 32.54
N ASP A 307 7.33 -10.71 32.99
CA ASP A 307 7.07 -11.90 32.17
C ASP A 307 6.02 -11.64 31.08
N ASP A 308 4.98 -10.84 31.36
CA ASP A 308 4.03 -10.40 30.33
C ASP A 308 4.70 -9.55 29.24
N LEU A 309 5.58 -8.62 29.64
CA LEU A 309 6.34 -7.80 28.70
C LEU A 309 7.33 -8.66 27.88
N ARG A 310 7.99 -9.62 28.50
CA ARG A 310 8.85 -10.58 27.76
C ARG A 310 8.03 -11.41 26.76
N ALA A 311 6.85 -11.89 27.14
CA ALA A 311 5.96 -12.62 26.24
C ALA A 311 5.57 -11.76 25.04
N TYR A 312 5.10 -10.52 25.27
CA TYR A 312 4.75 -9.59 24.22
C TYR A 312 5.92 -9.33 23.24
N LEU A 313 7.10 -9.01 23.76
CA LEU A 313 8.28 -8.73 22.92
C LEU A 313 8.72 -9.95 22.12
N ARG A 314 8.69 -11.15 22.72
CA ARG A 314 9.06 -12.42 22.04
C ARG A 314 8.08 -12.75 20.93
N PHE A 315 6.77 -12.55 21.16
CA PHE A 315 5.76 -12.76 20.14
C PHE A 315 5.98 -11.84 18.96
N HIS A 316 6.08 -10.52 19.19
CA HIS A 316 6.25 -9.56 18.12
C HIS A 316 7.55 -9.73 17.34
N LEU A 317 8.64 -10.10 18.02
CA LEU A 317 9.89 -10.47 17.36
C LEU A 317 9.69 -11.65 16.41
N ALA A 318 9.12 -12.76 16.92
CA ALA A 318 8.90 -13.95 16.11
C ALA A 318 7.87 -13.74 15.01
N ASN A 319 6.78 -13.02 15.28
CA ASN A 319 5.74 -12.68 14.29
C ASN A 319 6.33 -11.90 13.11
N THR A 320 7.15 -10.88 13.39
CA THR A 320 7.78 -10.07 12.34
C THR A 320 8.84 -10.87 11.57
N ALA A 321 9.59 -11.73 12.24
CA ALA A 321 10.61 -12.56 11.59
C ALA A 321 10.04 -13.77 10.85
N SER A 322 8.83 -14.23 11.18
CA SER A 322 8.21 -15.46 10.65
C SER A 322 8.29 -15.60 9.12
N PRO A 323 8.11 -14.57 8.28
CA PRO A 323 8.21 -14.71 6.82
C PRO A 323 9.59 -15.20 6.33
N TYR A 324 10.64 -15.00 7.11
CA TYR A 324 12.03 -15.27 6.75
C TYR A 324 12.59 -16.53 7.40
N LEU A 325 11.86 -17.14 8.34
CA LEU A 325 12.25 -18.33 9.08
C LEU A 325 11.84 -19.63 8.37
N SER A 326 11.98 -20.77 9.04
CA SER A 326 11.58 -22.07 8.48
C SER A 326 10.08 -22.20 8.23
N THR A 327 9.71 -23.18 7.42
CA THR A 327 8.33 -23.43 6.96
C THR A 327 7.28 -23.44 8.07
N PRO A 328 7.50 -23.99 9.29
CA PRO A 328 6.48 -23.94 10.33
C PRO A 328 6.08 -22.51 10.74
N PHE A 329 7.04 -21.57 10.82
CA PHE A 329 6.78 -20.17 11.13
C PHE A 329 6.06 -19.47 9.96
N VAL A 330 6.58 -19.66 8.74
CA VAL A 330 5.98 -19.09 7.52
C VAL A 330 4.54 -19.55 7.36
N ARG A 331 4.29 -20.86 7.53
CA ARG A 331 2.96 -21.45 7.36
C ARG A 331 1.98 -20.96 8.43
N SER A 332 2.40 -20.97 9.71
CA SER A 332 1.56 -20.48 10.80
C SER A 332 1.13 -19.02 10.60
N ARG A 333 2.05 -18.18 10.14
CA ARG A 333 1.73 -16.78 9.82
C ARG A 333 0.81 -16.66 8.60
N PHE A 334 1.07 -17.43 7.55
CA PHE A 334 0.22 -17.48 6.36
C PHE A 334 -1.22 -17.88 6.71
N ASP A 335 -1.39 -18.92 7.50
CA ASP A 335 -2.71 -19.47 7.86
C ASP A 335 -3.59 -18.42 8.54
N PHE A 336 -3.01 -17.54 9.36
CA PHE A 336 -3.76 -16.48 10.02
C PHE A 336 -3.87 -15.22 9.16
N TYR A 337 -2.75 -14.55 8.82
CA TYR A 337 -2.80 -13.22 8.20
C TYR A 337 -3.22 -13.26 6.73
N THR A 338 -2.88 -14.34 6.02
CA THR A 338 -3.13 -14.40 4.58
C THR A 338 -4.35 -15.27 4.26
N ALA A 339 -4.37 -16.52 4.73
CA ALA A 339 -5.49 -17.41 4.41
C ALA A 339 -6.78 -16.99 5.13
N TYR A 340 -6.73 -16.78 6.46
CA TYR A 340 -7.95 -16.43 7.21
C TYR A 340 -8.39 -14.99 6.98
N LEU A 341 -7.50 -13.99 7.13
CA LEU A 341 -7.90 -12.58 7.03
C LEU A 341 -8.16 -12.12 5.60
N THR A 342 -7.47 -12.69 4.60
CA THR A 342 -7.57 -12.21 3.21
C THR A 342 -8.08 -13.24 2.20
N GLY A 343 -8.19 -14.50 2.59
CA GLY A 343 -8.80 -15.56 1.77
C GLY A 343 -7.90 -16.17 0.71
N ALA A 344 -6.60 -15.83 0.63
CA ALA A 344 -5.68 -16.53 -0.27
C ALA A 344 -5.59 -18.02 0.09
N LYS A 345 -5.52 -18.88 -0.91
CA LYS A 345 -5.61 -20.34 -0.73
C LYS A 345 -4.24 -21.00 -0.61
N GLU A 346 -3.20 -20.38 -1.16
CA GLU A 346 -1.85 -20.90 -1.20
C GLU A 346 -0.83 -19.83 -0.81
N LEU A 347 0.28 -20.27 -0.23
CA LEU A 347 1.43 -19.41 0.02
C LEU A 347 2.08 -19.03 -1.31
N ALA A 348 2.37 -17.75 -1.50
CA ALA A 348 3.09 -17.28 -2.68
C ALA A 348 4.41 -18.04 -2.90
N PRO A 349 4.76 -18.41 -4.14
CA PRO A 349 5.99 -19.11 -4.48
C PRO A 349 7.24 -18.41 -3.91
N ARG A 350 8.29 -19.17 -3.61
CA ARG A 350 9.50 -18.62 -3.00
C ARG A 350 10.10 -17.48 -3.81
N TRP A 351 10.22 -17.65 -5.13
CA TRP A 351 10.79 -16.64 -6.01
C TRP A 351 10.04 -15.30 -5.89
N LYS A 352 8.70 -15.32 -5.86
CA LYS A 352 7.84 -14.14 -5.76
C LYS A 352 8.09 -13.38 -4.44
N ARG A 353 8.17 -14.12 -3.32
CA ARG A 353 8.51 -13.57 -2.01
C ARG A 353 9.91 -12.97 -1.99
N CYS A 354 10.92 -13.66 -2.58
CA CYS A 354 12.29 -13.17 -2.66
C CYS A 354 12.43 -11.91 -3.49
N VAL A 355 11.76 -11.82 -4.64
CA VAL A 355 11.71 -10.59 -5.46
C VAL A 355 11.15 -9.42 -4.65
N GLY A 356 10.01 -9.62 -3.96
CA GLY A 356 9.40 -8.56 -3.15
C GLY A 356 10.28 -8.10 -1.98
N TRP A 357 11.03 -9.00 -1.35
CA TRP A 357 11.95 -8.60 -0.27
C TRP A 357 13.16 -7.83 -0.79
N ILE A 358 13.68 -8.16 -1.97
CA ILE A 358 14.79 -7.42 -2.58
C ILE A 358 14.32 -6.05 -3.04
N ASP A 359 13.14 -5.95 -3.62
CA ASP A 359 12.57 -4.65 -4.01
C ASP A 359 12.37 -3.73 -2.78
N ARG A 360 11.93 -4.26 -1.65
CA ARG A 360 11.85 -3.51 -0.40
C ARG A 360 13.22 -3.09 0.14
N ASP A 361 14.23 -3.99 0.13
CA ASP A 361 15.51 -3.80 0.84
C ASP A 361 16.60 -3.17 -0.03
N LEU A 362 16.53 -3.33 -1.35
CA LEU A 362 17.49 -2.87 -2.37
C LEU A 362 16.77 -2.27 -3.59
N GLY A 363 15.59 -1.73 -3.39
CA GLY A 363 14.66 -1.41 -4.48
C GLY A 363 15.17 -0.40 -5.49
N GLU A 364 15.97 0.59 -5.09
CA GLU A 364 16.52 1.52 -6.07
C GLU A 364 17.68 0.90 -6.88
N VAL A 365 18.44 -0.07 -6.32
CA VAL A 365 19.40 -0.85 -7.10
C VAL A 365 18.67 -1.67 -8.17
N LEU A 366 17.61 -2.37 -7.74
CA LEU A 366 16.78 -3.17 -8.64
C LEU A 366 16.07 -2.29 -9.67
N GLY A 367 15.55 -1.14 -9.22
CA GLY A 367 14.86 -0.15 -10.05
C GLY A 367 15.74 0.48 -11.11
N GLN A 368 17.02 0.73 -10.82
CA GLN A 368 17.97 1.26 -11.80
C GLN A 368 18.15 0.31 -12.98
N VAL A 369 18.30 -0.99 -12.71
CA VAL A 369 18.42 -2.00 -13.78
C VAL A 369 17.09 -2.17 -14.53
N PHE A 370 15.96 -2.11 -13.81
CA PHE A 370 14.62 -2.18 -14.41
C PHE A 370 14.41 -1.07 -15.42
N VAL A 371 14.61 0.19 -15.01
CA VAL A 371 14.42 1.38 -15.86
C VAL A 371 15.28 1.32 -17.12
N GLN A 372 16.55 0.95 -16.99
CA GLN A 372 17.47 0.84 -18.14
C GLN A 372 16.98 -0.16 -19.19
N LYS A 373 16.23 -1.18 -18.79
CA LYS A 373 15.79 -2.27 -19.70
C LYS A 373 14.40 -2.04 -20.27
N VAL A 374 13.46 -1.41 -19.51
CA VAL A 374 12.04 -1.44 -19.87
C VAL A 374 11.36 -0.08 -19.95
N PHE A 375 12.02 1.02 -19.55
CA PHE A 375 11.40 2.34 -19.53
C PHE A 375 12.01 3.27 -20.60
N PRO A 376 11.37 3.41 -21.77
CA PRO A 376 11.87 4.26 -22.85
C PRO A 376 11.78 5.75 -22.48
N ALA A 377 12.78 6.53 -22.90
CA ALA A 377 12.81 7.98 -22.66
C ALA A 377 11.56 8.70 -23.21
N GLY A 378 11.01 8.25 -24.35
CA GLY A 378 9.80 8.82 -24.93
C GLY A 378 8.57 8.71 -24.02
N VAL A 379 8.44 7.62 -23.27
CA VAL A 379 7.32 7.45 -22.31
C VAL A 379 7.38 8.49 -21.19
N LYS A 380 8.59 8.80 -20.67
CA LYS A 380 8.76 9.84 -19.67
C LYS A 380 8.31 11.21 -20.21
N THR A 381 8.76 11.58 -21.42
CA THR A 381 8.39 12.84 -22.08
C THR A 381 6.88 12.95 -22.34
N ASP A 382 6.24 11.86 -22.77
CA ASP A 382 4.79 11.83 -22.98
C ASP A 382 4.03 11.99 -21.68
N ALA A 383 4.48 11.33 -20.60
CA ALA A 383 3.88 11.47 -19.27
C ALA A 383 4.04 12.90 -18.72
N GLU A 384 5.23 13.51 -18.87
CA GLU A 384 5.47 14.91 -18.47
C GLU A 384 4.55 15.89 -19.23
N ARG A 385 4.31 15.65 -20.52
CA ARG A 385 3.37 16.44 -21.32
C ARG A 385 1.94 16.28 -20.80
N MET A 386 1.51 15.05 -20.50
CA MET A 386 0.18 14.76 -19.97
C MET A 386 -0.02 15.39 -18.59
N VAL A 387 0.98 15.30 -17.70
CA VAL A 387 0.98 15.97 -16.39
C VAL A 387 0.76 17.47 -16.56
N LYS A 388 1.52 18.13 -17.45
CA LYS A 388 1.32 19.57 -17.69
C LYS A 388 -0.11 19.89 -18.13
N GLN A 389 -0.69 19.12 -19.02
CA GLN A 389 -2.06 19.35 -19.50
C GLN A 389 -3.12 19.15 -18.41
N ILE A 390 -2.90 18.20 -17.49
CA ILE A 390 -3.75 17.99 -16.32
C ILE A 390 -3.63 19.19 -15.34
N HIS A 391 -2.41 19.71 -15.12
CA HIS A 391 -2.21 20.96 -14.36
C HIS A 391 -2.96 22.14 -14.97
N ASP A 392 -2.83 22.35 -16.29
CA ASP A 392 -3.52 23.41 -17.02
C ASP A 392 -5.07 23.27 -16.89
N ALA A 393 -5.58 22.03 -16.94
CA ALA A 393 -7.01 21.75 -16.74
C ALA A 393 -7.44 22.06 -15.29
N MET A 394 -6.64 21.71 -14.29
CA MET A 394 -6.94 22.00 -12.87
C MET A 394 -6.93 23.52 -12.62
N GLU A 395 -5.96 24.26 -13.17
CA GLU A 395 -5.91 25.72 -13.07
C GLU A 395 -7.18 26.36 -13.66
N ALA A 396 -7.55 25.95 -14.87
CA ALA A 396 -8.76 26.45 -15.53
C ALA A 396 -10.03 26.14 -14.69
N ARG A 397 -10.09 24.95 -14.08
CA ARG A 397 -11.21 24.58 -13.20
C ARG A 397 -11.26 25.44 -11.94
N ILE A 398 -10.16 25.60 -11.22
CA ILE A 398 -10.09 26.45 -10.01
C ILE A 398 -10.59 27.86 -10.32
N LEU A 399 -10.10 28.46 -11.40
CA LEU A 399 -10.53 29.81 -11.84
C LEU A 399 -12.03 29.89 -12.12
N ALA A 400 -12.60 28.85 -12.71
CA ALA A 400 -14.01 28.81 -13.11
C ALA A 400 -14.97 28.43 -11.97
N LEU A 401 -14.50 27.97 -10.79
CA LEU A 401 -15.38 27.54 -9.71
C LEU A 401 -16.24 28.69 -9.14
N PRO A 402 -17.57 28.62 -9.26
CA PRO A 402 -18.43 29.73 -8.80
C PRO A 402 -18.60 29.79 -7.28
N TRP A 403 -18.33 28.68 -6.58
CA TRP A 403 -18.50 28.56 -5.13
C TRP A 403 -17.26 28.97 -4.32
N MET A 404 -16.07 28.95 -4.95
CA MET A 404 -14.80 29.30 -4.32
C MET A 404 -14.52 30.79 -4.48
N GLY A 405 -14.24 31.48 -3.36
CA GLY A 405 -13.90 32.91 -3.36
C GLY A 405 -12.50 33.18 -3.88
N GLU A 406 -12.24 34.41 -4.31
CA GLU A 406 -10.97 34.81 -4.94
C GLU A 406 -9.74 34.62 -4.04
N GLU A 407 -9.88 34.79 -2.73
CA GLU A 407 -8.80 34.57 -1.78
C GLU A 407 -8.37 33.09 -1.76
N THR A 408 -9.33 32.17 -1.64
CA THR A 408 -9.07 30.73 -1.66
C THR A 408 -8.57 30.28 -3.04
N LYS A 409 -9.13 30.79 -4.14
CA LYS A 409 -8.61 30.51 -5.50
C LYS A 409 -7.14 30.88 -5.63
N LYS A 410 -6.76 32.08 -5.15
CA LYS A 410 -5.37 32.54 -5.20
C LYS A 410 -4.44 31.58 -4.45
N GLN A 411 -4.81 31.13 -3.25
CA GLN A 411 -4.00 30.17 -2.47
C GLN A 411 -3.98 28.78 -3.14
N ALA A 412 -5.10 28.34 -3.71
CA ALA A 412 -5.18 27.10 -4.47
C ALA A 412 -4.24 27.11 -5.67
N LEU A 413 -4.17 28.20 -6.42
CA LEU A 413 -3.24 28.36 -7.53
C LEU A 413 -1.78 28.39 -7.07
N VAL A 414 -1.46 29.09 -5.97
CA VAL A 414 -0.13 29.06 -5.38
C VAL A 414 0.29 27.64 -5.02
N LYS A 415 -0.63 26.84 -4.46
CA LYS A 415 -0.37 25.42 -4.14
C LYS A 415 -0.21 24.58 -5.41
N LEU A 416 -1.10 24.73 -6.39
CA LEU A 416 -1.03 24.00 -7.66
C LEU A 416 0.31 24.23 -8.38
N HIS A 417 0.73 25.49 -8.50
CA HIS A 417 1.99 25.84 -9.18
C HIS A 417 3.25 25.43 -8.39
N ALA A 418 3.11 25.09 -7.10
CA ALA A 418 4.19 24.58 -6.26
C ALA A 418 4.26 23.03 -6.25
N VAL A 419 3.28 22.33 -6.83
CA VAL A 419 3.35 20.87 -6.96
C VAL A 419 4.58 20.48 -7.77
N ARG A 420 5.29 19.45 -7.32
CA ARG A 420 6.42 18.86 -8.04
C ARG A 420 6.00 17.56 -8.67
N ASP A 421 6.41 17.38 -9.92
CA ASP A 421 6.10 16.19 -10.69
C ASP A 421 7.32 15.27 -10.72
N LYS A 422 7.18 14.06 -10.19
CA LYS A 422 8.22 13.03 -10.17
C LYS A 422 7.80 11.89 -11.08
N ILE A 423 8.48 11.75 -12.22
CA ILE A 423 8.08 10.85 -13.31
C ILE A 423 9.17 9.79 -13.56
N GLY A 424 8.79 8.53 -13.43
CA GLY A 424 9.57 7.35 -13.81
C GLY A 424 10.53 6.87 -12.74
N TYR A 425 11.49 7.68 -12.33
CA TYR A 425 12.56 7.29 -11.42
C TYR A 425 13.28 8.51 -10.82
N PRO A 426 14.01 8.34 -9.67
CA PRO A 426 14.71 9.43 -9.02
C PRO A 426 15.90 9.96 -9.86
N ASP A 427 16.13 11.27 -9.83
CA ASP A 427 17.28 11.90 -10.48
C ASP A 427 18.61 11.48 -9.84
N ARG A 428 18.59 11.14 -8.56
CA ARG A 428 19.73 10.66 -7.80
C ARG A 428 19.38 9.35 -7.10
N TRP A 429 20.06 8.28 -7.48
CA TRP A 429 19.91 6.98 -6.88
C TRP A 429 20.46 6.93 -5.46
N ARG A 430 19.80 6.14 -4.59
CA ARG A 430 20.23 5.88 -3.22
C ARG A 430 21.57 5.15 -3.21
N ASP A 431 22.48 5.60 -2.34
CA ASP A 431 23.76 4.93 -2.12
C ASP A 431 23.60 3.75 -1.14
N TYR A 432 23.84 2.55 -1.62
CA TYR A 432 23.84 1.34 -0.82
C TYR A 432 25.26 0.84 -0.50
N SER A 433 26.30 1.65 -0.68
CA SER A 433 27.70 1.24 -0.41
C SER A 433 27.87 0.75 1.04
N GLY A 434 27.17 1.37 2.00
CA GLY A 434 27.19 1.00 3.41
C GLY A 434 26.40 -0.25 3.78
N LEU A 435 25.61 -0.84 2.84
CA LEU A 435 24.87 -2.07 3.10
C LEU A 435 25.70 -3.30 2.69
N GLU A 436 26.07 -4.11 3.67
CA GLU A 436 26.73 -5.40 3.42
C GLU A 436 25.68 -6.49 3.14
N VAL A 437 25.88 -7.22 2.03
CA VAL A 437 25.11 -8.43 1.69
C VAL A 437 26.08 -9.61 1.58
N ARG A 438 25.75 -10.72 2.24
CA ARG A 438 26.55 -11.95 2.23
C ARG A 438 25.75 -13.10 1.63
N ARG A 439 26.35 -13.81 0.69
CA ARG A 439 25.76 -15.01 0.10
C ARG A 439 25.59 -16.10 1.16
N GLY A 440 24.47 -16.80 1.17
CA GLY A 440 24.14 -17.86 2.11
C GLY A 440 23.64 -17.40 3.51
N ASP A 441 23.46 -16.09 3.71
CA ASP A 441 23.09 -15.51 5.01
C ASP A 441 21.79 -14.71 4.92
N PHE A 442 20.71 -15.37 4.51
CA PHE A 442 19.46 -14.70 4.11
C PHE A 442 18.86 -13.84 5.23
N VAL A 443 18.58 -14.42 6.41
CA VAL A 443 17.90 -13.67 7.49
C VAL A 443 18.77 -12.52 8.01
N ALA A 444 20.09 -12.73 8.10
CA ALA A 444 20.98 -11.65 8.50
C ALA A 444 21.12 -10.56 7.42
N ASN A 445 20.96 -10.90 6.13
CA ASN A 445 20.87 -9.88 5.07
C ASN A 445 19.62 -9.02 5.28
N VAL A 446 18.45 -9.60 5.57
CA VAL A 446 17.22 -8.87 5.91
C VAL A 446 17.46 -7.94 7.11
N GLN A 447 18.14 -8.44 8.17
CA GLN A 447 18.43 -7.64 9.37
C GLN A 447 19.39 -6.49 9.06
N ARG A 448 20.45 -6.74 8.28
CA ARG A 448 21.41 -5.69 7.87
C ARG A 448 20.73 -4.59 7.03
N ALA A 449 19.84 -4.99 6.10
CA ALA A 449 19.07 -4.04 5.30
C ALA A 449 18.13 -3.20 6.19
N ALA A 450 17.44 -3.83 7.15
CA ALA A 450 16.59 -3.12 8.11
C ALA A 450 17.37 -2.12 8.97
N VAL A 451 18.54 -2.51 9.47
CA VAL A 451 19.43 -1.60 10.24
C VAL A 451 19.95 -0.45 9.36
N PHE A 452 20.33 -0.76 8.12
CA PHE A 452 20.78 0.28 7.16
C PHE A 452 19.67 1.32 6.93
N GLU A 453 18.45 0.86 6.66
CA GLU A 453 17.32 1.76 6.41
C GLU A 453 16.91 2.56 7.65
N ALA A 454 16.83 1.91 8.82
CA ALA A 454 16.53 2.60 10.08
C ALA A 454 17.54 3.70 10.40
N ARG A 455 18.84 3.42 10.22
CA ARG A 455 19.89 4.45 10.42
C ARG A 455 19.81 5.57 9.40
N ARG A 456 19.51 5.24 8.13
CA ARG A 456 19.32 6.24 7.09
C ARG A 456 18.14 7.15 7.41
N ASP A 457 17.04 6.57 7.86
CA ASP A 457 15.84 7.31 8.26
C ASP A 457 16.11 8.22 9.44
N LEU A 458 16.67 7.71 10.54
CA LEU A 458 16.98 8.49 11.73
C LEU A 458 18.03 9.60 11.46
N ALA A 459 18.94 9.39 10.51
CA ALA A 459 19.94 10.39 10.12
C ALA A 459 19.34 11.64 9.45
N LYS A 460 18.09 11.60 9.02
CA LYS A 460 17.37 12.77 8.48
C LYS A 460 16.92 13.74 9.57
N ILE A 461 16.73 13.28 10.80
CA ILE A 461 16.23 14.09 11.91
C ILE A 461 17.16 15.30 12.14
N GLY A 462 16.56 16.49 12.22
CA GLY A 462 17.29 17.77 12.37
C GLY A 462 17.91 18.31 11.08
N ARG A 463 17.68 17.66 9.93
CA ARG A 463 18.17 18.12 8.63
C ARG A 463 17.03 18.72 7.79
N PRO A 464 17.36 19.54 6.78
CA PRO A 464 16.41 19.91 5.75
C PRO A 464 15.87 18.68 5.01
N VAL A 465 14.62 18.78 4.55
CA VAL A 465 13.97 17.74 3.76
C VAL A 465 14.64 17.57 2.40
N ASP A 466 14.95 16.34 2.04
CA ASP A 466 15.35 16.00 0.67
C ASP A 466 14.09 15.83 -0.22
N ARG A 467 13.76 16.86 -0.95
CA ARG A 467 12.58 16.84 -1.84
C ARG A 467 12.76 15.95 -3.09
N GLY A 468 13.94 15.41 -3.32
CA GLY A 468 14.22 14.42 -4.37
C GLY A 468 13.96 12.96 -3.96
N GLU A 469 13.67 12.71 -2.69
CA GLU A 469 13.43 11.34 -2.18
C GLU A 469 12.09 10.79 -2.67
N TRP A 470 12.08 9.51 -3.05
CA TRP A 470 10.90 8.77 -3.47
C TRP A 470 10.42 7.80 -2.39
N GLY A 471 9.10 7.65 -2.26
CA GLY A 471 8.49 6.68 -1.35
C GLY A 471 8.26 5.31 -1.99
N MET A 472 8.32 5.21 -3.32
CA MET A 472 8.14 3.97 -4.09
C MET A 472 9.34 3.70 -4.98
N THR A 473 9.59 2.43 -5.28
CA THR A 473 10.67 1.99 -6.19
C THR A 473 10.21 2.05 -7.65
N PRO A 474 11.10 2.20 -8.63
CA PRO A 474 10.70 2.30 -10.03
C PRO A 474 9.88 1.14 -10.59
N PRO A 475 10.04 -0.14 -10.18
CA PRO A 475 9.16 -1.22 -10.65
C PRO A 475 7.74 -1.21 -10.09
N THR A 476 7.46 -0.38 -9.08
CA THR A 476 6.14 -0.31 -8.42
C THR A 476 5.05 0.06 -9.41
N VAL A 477 3.95 -0.69 -9.39
CA VAL A 477 2.76 -0.42 -10.20
C VAL A 477 1.77 0.32 -9.30
N ASN A 478 2.04 1.57 -9.04
CA ASN A 478 1.21 2.51 -8.26
C ASN A 478 1.73 3.93 -8.46
N ALA A 479 0.96 4.93 -7.96
CA ALA A 479 1.33 6.34 -7.89
C ALA A 479 0.98 6.87 -6.50
N TYR A 480 1.40 8.10 -6.15
CA TYR A 480 0.99 8.73 -4.91
C TYR A 480 1.21 10.24 -4.92
N TYR A 481 0.35 10.97 -4.17
CA TYR A 481 0.58 12.33 -3.74
C TYR A 481 1.15 12.35 -2.31
N ASN A 482 2.13 13.22 -2.06
CA ASN A 482 2.65 13.45 -0.71
C ASN A 482 2.32 14.88 -0.23
N PRO A 483 1.44 15.06 0.75
CA PRO A 483 1.00 16.38 1.19
C PRO A 483 2.11 17.23 1.83
N PHE A 484 3.09 16.61 2.51
CA PHE A 484 4.22 17.31 3.11
C PHE A 484 5.27 17.75 2.08
N MET A 485 5.39 17.02 0.98
CA MET A 485 6.27 17.37 -0.14
C MET A 485 5.57 18.27 -1.15
N ASN A 486 4.25 18.23 -1.19
CA ASN A 486 3.42 18.79 -2.25
C ASN A 486 3.90 18.31 -3.61
N ASP A 487 3.96 16.98 -3.78
CA ASP A 487 4.41 16.34 -5.02
C ASP A 487 3.55 15.15 -5.42
N ILE A 488 3.48 14.91 -6.75
CA ILE A 488 2.91 13.71 -7.35
C ILE A 488 4.03 12.82 -7.88
N ASN A 489 3.86 11.50 -7.73
CA ASN A 489 4.94 10.54 -7.95
C ASN A 489 4.44 9.36 -8.79
N PHE A 490 5.04 9.14 -9.95
CA PHE A 490 4.70 8.09 -10.91
C PHE A 490 5.92 7.21 -11.21
N PRO A 491 6.11 6.09 -10.49
CA PRO A 491 7.16 5.12 -10.82
C PRO A 491 7.06 4.61 -12.25
N ALA A 492 8.18 4.18 -12.83
CA ALA A 492 8.22 3.65 -14.19
C ALA A 492 7.23 2.49 -14.41
N GLY A 493 7.01 1.67 -13.37
CA GLY A 493 6.14 0.49 -13.44
C GLY A 493 4.67 0.80 -13.76
N VAL A 494 4.16 1.98 -13.35
CA VAL A 494 2.78 2.40 -13.63
C VAL A 494 2.63 3.10 -14.98
N LEU A 495 3.74 3.46 -15.63
CA LEU A 495 3.77 4.14 -16.92
C LEU A 495 4.10 3.18 -18.09
N LEU A 496 3.77 1.90 -17.95
CA LEU A 496 3.98 0.84 -18.94
C LEU A 496 2.64 0.19 -19.31
N PRO A 497 2.54 -0.44 -20.50
CA PRO A 497 1.36 -1.21 -20.86
C PRO A 497 1.02 -2.29 -19.80
N PRO A 498 -0.26 -2.47 -19.44
CA PRO A 498 -1.45 -1.91 -20.08
C PRO A 498 -1.90 -0.54 -19.56
N LEU A 499 -1.25 0.07 -18.58
CA LEU A 499 -1.72 1.32 -17.96
C LEU A 499 -1.43 2.54 -18.86
N TYR A 500 -0.25 2.60 -19.47
CA TYR A 500 0.07 3.56 -20.52
C TYR A 500 0.57 2.85 -21.76
N ASP A 501 -0.05 3.09 -22.90
CA ASP A 501 0.31 2.43 -24.16
C ASP A 501 0.55 3.45 -25.29
N PRO A 502 1.84 3.75 -25.62
CA PRO A 502 2.16 4.70 -26.67
C PRO A 502 1.78 4.22 -28.08
N LYS A 503 1.32 2.97 -28.24
CA LYS A 503 0.86 2.42 -29.53
C LYS A 503 -0.63 2.66 -29.78
N LEU A 504 -1.39 3.05 -28.77
CA LEU A 504 -2.79 3.36 -28.88
C LEU A 504 -3.05 4.86 -29.09
N ASP A 505 -4.31 5.18 -29.44
CA ASP A 505 -4.77 6.54 -29.51
C ASP A 505 -4.82 7.20 -28.12
N ALA A 506 -4.93 8.53 -28.07
CA ALA A 506 -4.87 9.27 -26.82
C ALA A 506 -6.04 8.93 -25.87
N ALA A 507 -7.23 8.62 -26.38
CA ALA A 507 -8.43 8.50 -25.56
C ALA A 507 -8.29 7.49 -24.41
N PRO A 508 -7.90 6.21 -24.62
CA PRO A 508 -7.72 5.27 -23.49
C PRO A 508 -6.56 5.66 -22.56
N ASN A 509 -5.47 6.25 -23.07
CA ASN A 509 -4.35 6.68 -22.23
C ASN A 509 -4.73 7.84 -21.30
N TYR A 510 -5.58 8.79 -21.76
CA TYR A 510 -6.11 9.82 -20.89
C TYR A 510 -7.18 9.27 -19.94
N GLY A 511 -7.97 8.26 -20.38
CA GLY A 511 -8.93 7.60 -19.53
C GLY A 511 -8.29 6.86 -18.35
N ASP A 512 -7.12 6.23 -18.55
CA ASP A 512 -6.35 5.51 -17.54
C ASP A 512 -5.28 6.41 -16.89
N THR A 513 -4.09 6.50 -17.49
CA THR A 513 -2.96 7.25 -16.92
C THR A 513 -3.29 8.73 -16.70
N GLY A 514 -4.05 9.36 -17.61
CA GLY A 514 -4.49 10.73 -17.42
C GLY A 514 -5.40 10.90 -16.21
N ALA A 515 -6.36 9.99 -16.02
CA ALA A 515 -7.22 10.00 -14.83
C ALA A 515 -6.40 9.73 -13.55
N THR A 516 -5.41 8.84 -13.58
CA THR A 516 -4.49 8.59 -12.47
C THR A 516 -3.66 9.83 -12.13
N ILE A 517 -3.13 10.55 -13.13
CA ILE A 517 -2.41 11.82 -12.90
C ILE A 517 -3.33 12.86 -12.26
N GLY A 518 -4.55 12.98 -12.78
CA GLY A 518 -5.55 13.89 -12.22
C GLY A 518 -5.97 13.50 -10.81
N HIS A 519 -6.06 12.21 -10.50
CA HIS A 519 -6.33 11.66 -9.17
C HIS A 519 -5.24 12.09 -8.17
N GLU A 520 -3.96 11.85 -8.47
CA GLU A 520 -2.87 12.25 -7.59
C GLU A 520 -2.81 13.77 -7.39
N LEU A 521 -3.05 14.54 -8.44
CA LEU A 521 -3.10 15.99 -8.33
C LEU A 521 -4.28 16.45 -7.47
N THR A 522 -5.45 15.79 -7.59
CA THR A 522 -6.65 16.09 -6.80
C THR A 522 -6.46 15.79 -5.32
N HIS A 523 -5.62 14.81 -4.95
CA HIS A 523 -5.24 14.58 -3.55
C HIS A 523 -4.63 15.81 -2.87
N GLY A 524 -4.00 16.72 -3.60
CA GLY A 524 -3.58 18.01 -3.07
C GLY A 524 -4.73 18.88 -2.57
N PHE A 525 -5.97 18.60 -2.99
CA PHE A 525 -7.15 19.40 -2.78
C PHE A 525 -8.36 18.60 -2.26
N ASP A 526 -8.18 17.32 -1.91
CA ASP A 526 -9.20 16.49 -1.27
C ASP A 526 -9.46 16.87 0.20
N ASP A 527 -10.20 16.06 0.94
CA ASP A 527 -10.55 16.34 2.34
C ASP A 527 -9.33 16.40 3.28
N GLU A 528 -8.26 15.68 2.97
CA GLU A 528 -7.00 15.70 3.73
C GLU A 528 -5.99 16.69 3.14
N GLY A 529 -5.67 16.58 1.85
CA GLY A 529 -4.61 17.35 1.22
C GLY A 529 -4.87 18.85 1.22
N ARG A 530 -6.14 19.28 1.11
CA ARG A 530 -6.52 20.70 1.19
C ARG A 530 -6.14 21.37 2.52
N GLN A 531 -5.83 20.61 3.56
CA GLN A 531 -5.41 21.11 4.87
C GLN A 531 -3.92 21.47 4.92
N PHE A 532 -3.17 21.14 3.87
CA PHE A 532 -1.75 21.49 3.73
C PHE A 532 -1.58 22.64 2.73
N ASP A 533 -0.70 23.57 3.08
CA ASP A 533 -0.37 24.71 2.20
C ASP A 533 0.60 24.31 1.06
N ALA A 534 0.96 25.27 0.22
CA ALA A 534 1.87 25.07 -0.92
C ALA A 534 3.27 24.56 -0.53
N GLN A 535 3.70 24.78 0.71
CA GLN A 535 4.98 24.33 1.26
C GLN A 535 4.89 22.94 1.93
N GLY A 536 3.67 22.42 2.12
CA GLY A 536 3.39 21.16 2.81
C GLY A 536 3.17 21.32 4.33
N ASN A 537 2.98 22.55 4.82
CA ASN A 537 2.66 22.78 6.22
C ASN A 537 1.18 22.51 6.48
N LEU A 538 0.86 21.84 7.58
CA LEU A 538 -0.52 21.68 8.05
C LEU A 538 -1.05 23.03 8.51
N ARG A 539 -1.84 23.68 7.68
CA ARG A 539 -2.35 25.03 7.88
C ARG A 539 -3.66 25.24 7.16
N ASN A 540 -4.68 25.70 7.87
CA ASN A 540 -5.93 26.12 7.21
C ASN A 540 -5.69 27.44 6.45
N TRP A 541 -5.85 27.37 5.12
CA TRP A 541 -5.72 28.50 4.19
C TRP A 541 -7.03 28.84 3.49
N TRP A 542 -8.11 28.13 3.84
CA TRP A 542 -9.44 28.31 3.30
C TRP A 542 -10.18 29.43 4.04
N THR A 543 -11.02 30.23 3.33
CA THR A 543 -12.00 31.04 4.03
C THR A 543 -13.06 30.15 4.70
N PRO A 544 -13.67 30.58 5.82
CA PRO A 544 -14.72 29.78 6.48
C PRO A 544 -15.88 29.41 5.55
N LYS A 545 -16.26 30.34 4.64
CA LYS A 545 -17.33 30.10 3.67
C LYS A 545 -16.93 29.02 2.65
N ASP A 546 -15.73 29.07 2.13
CA ASP A 546 -15.27 28.13 1.13
C ASP A 546 -15.02 26.75 1.73
N ASP A 547 -14.58 26.69 3.00
CA ASP A 547 -14.47 25.44 3.76
C ASP A 547 -15.84 24.77 3.93
N GLU A 548 -16.87 25.52 4.29
CA GLU A 548 -18.25 25.04 4.40
C GLU A 548 -18.77 24.51 3.05
N GLU A 549 -18.56 25.27 1.97
CA GLU A 549 -18.96 24.89 0.61
C GLU A 549 -18.25 23.66 0.10
N PHE A 550 -16.95 23.50 0.40
CA PHE A 550 -16.23 22.27 0.11
C PHE A 550 -16.83 21.07 0.85
N ARG A 551 -17.00 21.18 2.18
CA ARG A 551 -17.56 20.10 3.01
C ARG A 551 -18.95 19.66 2.54
N LYS A 552 -19.78 20.59 2.14
CA LYS A 552 -21.12 20.29 1.57
C LYS A 552 -21.03 19.47 0.29
N ARG A 553 -20.07 19.78 -0.59
CA ARG A 553 -19.86 19.03 -1.84
C ARG A 553 -19.21 17.68 -1.60
N ALA A 554 -18.25 17.61 -0.69
CA ALA A 554 -17.63 16.35 -0.28
C ALA A 554 -18.67 15.42 0.38
N ALA A 555 -19.61 15.97 1.19
CA ALA A 555 -20.70 15.20 1.76
C ALA A 555 -21.60 14.55 0.69
N CYS A 556 -21.85 15.24 -0.45
CA CYS A 556 -22.58 14.64 -1.58
C CYS A 556 -21.90 13.35 -2.07
N VAL A 557 -20.56 13.35 -2.21
CA VAL A 557 -19.79 12.16 -2.60
C VAL A 557 -19.89 11.09 -1.51
N ALA A 558 -19.64 11.46 -0.25
CA ALA A 558 -19.74 10.52 0.87
C ALA A 558 -21.13 9.86 0.98
N ASP A 559 -22.21 10.64 0.86
CA ASP A 559 -23.59 10.14 0.92
C ASP A 559 -23.91 9.18 -0.23
N GLN A 560 -23.38 9.45 -1.43
CA GLN A 560 -23.50 8.54 -2.56
C GLN A 560 -22.79 7.21 -2.28
N TYR A 561 -21.51 7.26 -1.90
CA TYR A 561 -20.69 6.06 -1.72
C TYR A 561 -21.14 5.22 -0.53
N ALA A 562 -21.70 5.82 0.52
CA ALA A 562 -22.31 5.11 1.65
C ALA A 562 -23.45 4.16 1.25
N GLN A 563 -24.04 4.32 0.05
CA GLN A 563 -25.10 3.43 -0.44
C GLN A 563 -24.55 2.12 -1.04
N TYR A 564 -23.27 2.10 -1.45
CA TYR A 564 -22.69 0.92 -2.07
C TYR A 564 -22.44 -0.19 -1.06
N THR A 565 -22.66 -1.43 -1.48
CA THR A 565 -22.37 -2.63 -0.69
C THR A 565 -21.03 -3.20 -1.14
N VAL A 566 -20.13 -3.44 -0.19
CA VAL A 566 -18.79 -4.00 -0.46
C VAL A 566 -18.86 -5.52 -0.56
N VAL A 567 -19.43 -6.17 0.45
CA VAL A 567 -19.58 -7.63 0.52
C VAL A 567 -20.62 -7.99 1.58
N ASP A 568 -21.37 -9.04 1.38
CA ASP A 568 -22.49 -9.44 2.26
C ASP A 568 -23.46 -8.24 2.47
N GLU A 569 -23.70 -7.84 3.70
CA GLU A 569 -24.48 -6.63 4.05
C GLU A 569 -23.58 -5.43 4.44
N ILE A 570 -22.27 -5.55 4.29
CA ILE A 570 -21.31 -4.51 4.69
C ILE A 570 -21.37 -3.37 3.66
N LYS A 571 -21.80 -2.22 4.14
CA LYS A 571 -21.75 -0.97 3.38
C LYS A 571 -20.34 -0.37 3.37
N LEU A 572 -20.06 0.40 2.33
CA LEU A 572 -18.82 1.12 2.22
C LEU A 572 -18.70 2.18 3.33
N ASN A 573 -17.55 2.23 3.99
CA ASN A 573 -17.22 3.29 4.95
C ASN A 573 -16.77 4.54 4.18
N SER A 574 -17.73 5.31 3.71
CA SER A 574 -17.48 6.46 2.85
C SER A 574 -16.69 7.60 3.53
N GLN A 575 -16.59 7.61 4.84
CA GLN A 575 -15.71 8.55 5.56
C GLN A 575 -14.24 8.10 5.49
N LEU A 576 -13.98 6.80 5.42
CA LEU A 576 -12.65 6.26 5.21
C LEU A 576 -12.19 6.45 3.75
N THR A 577 -13.11 6.33 2.79
CA THR A 577 -12.78 6.36 1.36
C THR A 577 -12.96 7.73 0.70
N LEU A 578 -13.39 8.75 1.44
CA LEU A 578 -13.79 10.05 0.88
C LEU A 578 -12.71 10.70 0.01
N GLY A 579 -11.46 10.73 0.46
CA GLY A 579 -10.36 11.33 -0.30
C GLY A 579 -10.14 10.65 -1.64
N GLU A 580 -10.15 9.32 -1.63
CA GLU A 580 -9.99 8.50 -2.84
C GLU A 580 -11.16 8.71 -3.82
N ASP A 581 -12.39 8.69 -3.30
CA ASP A 581 -13.60 8.87 -4.12
C ASP A 581 -13.67 10.29 -4.73
N VAL A 582 -13.22 11.31 -3.98
CA VAL A 582 -13.08 12.70 -4.47
C VAL A 582 -11.96 12.81 -5.51
N ALA A 583 -10.83 12.14 -5.27
CA ALA A 583 -9.69 12.15 -6.18
C ALA A 583 -10.00 11.44 -7.50
N ASP A 584 -10.71 10.30 -7.47
CA ASP A 584 -11.17 9.60 -8.67
C ASP A 584 -12.10 10.49 -9.52
N LEU A 585 -13.08 11.13 -8.89
CA LEU A 585 -14.02 12.01 -9.60
C LEU A 585 -13.32 13.24 -10.19
N GLY A 586 -12.51 13.92 -9.38
CA GLY A 586 -11.74 15.09 -9.81
C GLY A 586 -10.76 14.75 -10.92
N GLY A 587 -10.00 13.66 -10.73
CA GLY A 587 -9.00 13.20 -11.68
C GLY A 587 -9.57 12.83 -13.05
N THR A 588 -10.70 12.12 -13.08
CA THR A 588 -11.36 11.75 -14.33
C THR A 588 -11.90 12.97 -15.07
N ILE A 589 -12.45 13.95 -14.34
CA ILE A 589 -12.90 15.22 -14.96
C ILE A 589 -11.71 15.98 -15.57
N LEU A 590 -10.60 16.09 -14.84
CA LEU A 590 -9.40 16.78 -15.33
C LEU A 590 -8.81 16.09 -16.56
N ALA A 591 -8.74 14.77 -16.54
CA ALA A 591 -8.26 13.96 -17.66
C ALA A 591 -9.14 14.13 -18.90
N TRP A 592 -10.46 14.15 -18.72
CA TRP A 592 -11.40 14.42 -19.81
C TRP A 592 -11.15 15.79 -20.43
N LEU A 593 -11.01 16.84 -19.64
CA LEU A 593 -10.76 18.20 -20.12
C LEU A 593 -9.42 18.30 -20.86
N ALA A 594 -8.37 17.71 -20.30
CA ALA A 594 -7.06 17.67 -20.93
C ALA A 594 -7.08 16.90 -22.25
N TRP A 595 -7.77 15.76 -22.32
CA TRP A 595 -7.95 15.00 -23.54
C TRP A 595 -8.71 15.78 -24.62
N LYS A 596 -9.77 16.49 -24.24
CA LYS A 596 -10.55 17.33 -25.19
C LYS A 596 -9.71 18.47 -25.75
N GLU A 597 -8.80 19.06 -24.96
CA GLU A 597 -7.90 20.12 -25.46
C GLU A 597 -6.80 19.53 -26.34
N GLU A 598 -6.19 18.38 -25.98
CA GLU A 598 -5.18 17.66 -26.77
C GLU A 598 -5.71 17.29 -28.17
N THR A 599 -6.98 16.93 -28.25
CA THR A 599 -7.59 16.45 -29.51
C THR A 599 -8.39 17.50 -30.24
N LYS A 600 -8.34 18.75 -29.81
CA LYS A 600 -9.11 19.85 -30.36
C LYS A 600 -8.82 20.07 -31.85
N GLY A 601 -9.88 20.09 -32.65
CA GLY A 601 -9.76 20.22 -34.10
C GLY A 601 -9.30 18.97 -34.85
N GLN A 602 -8.99 17.89 -34.14
CA GLN A 602 -8.64 16.61 -34.78
C GLN A 602 -9.91 15.82 -35.13
N LYS A 603 -9.91 15.21 -36.33
CA LYS A 603 -10.91 14.21 -36.70
C LYS A 603 -10.41 12.84 -36.29
N ILE A 604 -10.95 12.28 -35.20
CA ILE A 604 -10.58 10.96 -34.71
C ILE A 604 -11.65 9.96 -35.11
N GLU A 605 -11.26 8.93 -35.82
CA GLU A 605 -12.19 7.90 -36.30
C GLU A 605 -12.49 6.88 -35.19
N PRO A 606 -13.73 6.36 -35.13
CA PRO A 606 -14.09 5.27 -34.22
C PRO A 606 -13.20 4.04 -34.42
N ARG A 607 -12.90 3.34 -33.31
CA ARG A 607 -12.14 2.10 -33.30
C ARG A 607 -12.82 1.06 -32.43
N ASP A 608 -12.68 -0.21 -32.78
CA ASP A 608 -13.25 -1.35 -32.01
C ASP A 608 -14.77 -1.23 -31.79
N GLY A 609 -15.47 -0.51 -32.68
CA GLY A 609 -16.91 -0.23 -32.55
C GLY A 609 -17.27 0.77 -31.43
N LEU A 610 -16.30 1.61 -31.02
CA LEU A 610 -16.45 2.64 -30.00
C LEU A 610 -16.05 4.01 -30.59
N THR A 611 -16.78 5.08 -30.23
CA THR A 611 -16.36 6.45 -30.52
C THR A 611 -15.15 6.83 -29.67
N PRO A 612 -14.41 7.89 -30.00
CA PRO A 612 -13.29 8.35 -29.17
C PRO A 612 -13.69 8.63 -27.72
N GLU A 613 -14.86 9.25 -27.50
CA GLU A 613 -15.42 9.52 -26.18
C GLU A 613 -15.73 8.22 -25.41
N GLN A 614 -16.31 7.23 -26.07
CA GLN A 614 -16.56 5.91 -25.46
C GLN A 614 -15.25 5.20 -25.12
N ARG A 615 -14.21 5.32 -25.96
CA ARG A 615 -12.89 4.76 -25.71
C ARG A 615 -12.22 5.38 -24.49
N PHE A 616 -12.41 6.68 -24.26
CA PHE A 616 -11.94 7.34 -23.03
C PHE A 616 -12.56 6.67 -21.79
N PHE A 617 -13.89 6.53 -21.73
CA PHE A 617 -14.58 5.95 -20.58
C PHE A 617 -14.33 4.44 -20.43
N VAL A 618 -14.16 3.70 -21.53
CA VAL A 618 -13.77 2.28 -21.45
C VAL A 618 -12.32 2.14 -20.96
N GLY A 619 -11.40 2.99 -21.41
CA GLY A 619 -10.03 3.05 -20.88
C GLY A 619 -10.03 3.35 -19.38
N PHE A 620 -10.81 4.35 -18.96
CA PHE A 620 -11.01 4.66 -17.53
C PHE A 620 -11.56 3.45 -16.76
N ALA A 621 -12.47 2.68 -17.30
CA ALA A 621 -13.00 1.52 -16.60
C ALA A 621 -12.02 0.33 -16.56
N GLN A 622 -11.23 0.14 -17.62
CA GLN A 622 -10.37 -1.05 -17.74
C GLN A 622 -9.12 -1.02 -16.86
N TRP A 623 -8.67 0.12 -16.39
CA TRP A 623 -7.52 0.17 -15.48
C TRP A 623 -7.76 -0.60 -14.17
N ASP A 624 -9.01 -0.67 -13.69
CA ASP A 624 -9.38 -1.36 -12.44
C ASP A 624 -10.20 -2.64 -12.66
N CYS A 625 -10.19 -3.22 -13.89
CA CYS A 625 -10.78 -4.54 -14.08
C CYS A 625 -10.16 -5.55 -13.12
N GLY A 626 -11.01 -6.23 -12.35
CA GLY A 626 -10.52 -7.19 -11.36
C GLY A 626 -11.61 -7.78 -10.49
N GLY A 627 -11.15 -8.47 -9.45
CA GLY A 627 -12.01 -9.02 -8.42
C GLY A 627 -11.22 -9.40 -7.18
N ALA A 628 -11.91 -9.58 -6.07
CA ALA A 628 -11.34 -9.88 -4.78
C ALA A 628 -12.10 -11.00 -4.07
N ARG A 629 -11.41 -11.71 -3.18
CA ARG A 629 -12.03 -12.72 -2.32
C ARG A 629 -12.89 -12.05 -1.24
N PRO A 630 -13.98 -12.66 -0.81
CA PRO A 630 -14.87 -12.06 0.20
C PRO A 630 -14.16 -11.71 1.52
N GLU A 631 -13.19 -12.53 1.95
CA GLU A 631 -12.38 -12.28 3.15
C GLU A 631 -11.59 -10.97 3.01
N PHE A 632 -10.95 -10.76 1.86
CA PHE A 632 -10.22 -9.53 1.56
C PHE A 632 -11.15 -8.31 1.55
N LEU A 633 -12.31 -8.41 0.92
CA LEU A 633 -13.28 -7.32 0.89
C LEU A 633 -13.76 -6.92 2.29
N ARG A 634 -13.99 -7.91 3.18
CA ARG A 634 -14.35 -7.63 4.58
C ARG A 634 -13.26 -6.91 5.37
N LEU A 635 -12.00 -7.29 5.15
CA LEU A 635 -10.85 -6.60 5.74
C LEU A 635 -10.71 -5.20 5.15
N SER A 636 -10.75 -5.10 3.81
CA SER A 636 -10.61 -3.85 3.06
C SER A 636 -11.65 -2.81 3.49
N ALA A 637 -12.91 -3.21 3.68
CA ALA A 637 -13.98 -2.31 4.14
C ALA A 637 -13.70 -1.63 5.50
N ARG A 638 -12.75 -2.16 6.29
CA ARG A 638 -12.37 -1.59 7.61
C ARG A 638 -11.13 -0.71 7.54
N ILE A 639 -10.17 -1.04 6.67
CA ILE A 639 -8.82 -0.45 6.75
C ILE A 639 -8.33 0.22 5.47
N ASN A 640 -8.96 -0.07 4.32
CA ASN A 640 -8.50 0.45 3.03
C ASN A 640 -9.23 1.75 2.69
N PRO A 641 -8.52 2.84 2.41
CA PRO A 641 -9.13 4.08 1.97
C PRO A 641 -9.72 4.01 0.56
N HIS A 642 -9.35 2.99 -0.24
CA HIS A 642 -9.88 2.83 -1.60
C HIS A 642 -11.21 2.07 -1.60
N SER A 643 -12.17 2.58 -2.35
CA SER A 643 -13.41 1.90 -2.69
C SER A 643 -13.15 0.68 -3.58
N PRO A 644 -14.04 -0.34 -3.63
CA PRO A 644 -13.96 -1.43 -4.61
C PRO A 644 -14.04 -0.90 -6.05
N GLY A 645 -13.37 -1.58 -7.00
CA GLY A 645 -13.24 -1.14 -8.39
C GLY A 645 -14.56 -0.78 -9.09
N GLU A 646 -15.61 -1.60 -8.92
CA GLU A 646 -16.94 -1.28 -9.46
C GLU A 646 -17.46 0.08 -8.93
N ALA A 647 -17.24 0.38 -7.64
CA ALA A 647 -17.66 1.64 -7.04
C ALA A 647 -16.79 2.81 -7.53
N ARG A 648 -15.48 2.61 -7.71
CA ARG A 648 -14.56 3.62 -8.25
C ARG A 648 -14.95 4.02 -9.67
N ILE A 649 -15.37 3.09 -10.51
CA ILE A 649 -15.74 3.36 -11.90
C ILE A 649 -17.17 3.90 -12.00
N ASN A 650 -18.16 3.11 -11.57
CA ASN A 650 -19.56 3.49 -11.69
C ASN A 650 -19.91 4.72 -10.84
N GLY A 651 -19.33 4.84 -9.65
CA GLY A 651 -19.51 5.97 -8.74
C GLY A 651 -18.98 7.29 -9.29
N VAL A 652 -17.95 7.25 -10.11
CA VAL A 652 -17.41 8.42 -10.81
C VAL A 652 -18.31 8.81 -12.00
N VAL A 653 -18.52 7.88 -12.96
CA VAL A 653 -19.17 8.22 -14.23
C VAL A 653 -20.63 8.64 -14.08
N VAL A 654 -21.32 8.18 -13.03
CA VAL A 654 -22.68 8.62 -12.73
C VAL A 654 -22.77 10.11 -12.41
N ASN A 655 -21.66 10.77 -12.10
CA ASN A 655 -21.52 12.20 -11.87
C ASN A 655 -20.98 12.96 -13.09
N MET A 656 -20.80 12.29 -14.24
CA MET A 656 -20.26 12.89 -15.46
C MET A 656 -21.32 12.92 -16.57
N PRO A 657 -21.99 14.05 -16.83
CA PRO A 657 -22.91 14.20 -17.95
C PRO A 657 -22.26 13.87 -19.30
N GLU A 658 -20.96 14.05 -19.42
CA GLU A 658 -20.15 13.73 -20.60
C GLU A 658 -20.19 12.22 -20.91
N PHE A 659 -20.23 11.37 -19.88
CA PHE A 659 -20.42 9.93 -20.01
C PHE A 659 -21.83 9.61 -20.58
N ALA A 660 -22.84 10.18 -19.95
CA ALA A 660 -24.22 9.98 -20.41
C ALA A 660 -24.39 10.40 -21.88
N GLN A 661 -23.75 11.49 -22.30
CA GLN A 661 -23.76 11.95 -23.70
C GLN A 661 -23.01 10.96 -24.62
N ALA A 662 -21.82 10.47 -24.22
CA ALA A 662 -20.99 9.57 -25.02
C ALA A 662 -21.70 8.25 -25.35
N PHE A 663 -22.46 7.72 -24.40
CA PHE A 663 -23.21 6.47 -24.54
C PHE A 663 -24.68 6.66 -24.88
N ALA A 664 -25.15 7.90 -25.11
CA ALA A 664 -26.54 8.24 -25.38
C ALA A 664 -27.52 7.73 -24.31
N CYS A 665 -27.08 7.76 -23.03
CA CYS A 665 -27.89 7.36 -21.89
C CYS A 665 -29.09 8.29 -21.68
N LYS A 666 -30.19 7.70 -21.21
CA LYS A 666 -31.46 8.44 -21.04
C LYS A 666 -31.72 8.73 -19.56
N PRO A 667 -32.43 9.82 -19.25
CA PRO A 667 -32.92 10.05 -17.89
C PRO A 667 -33.67 8.83 -17.33
N GLY A 668 -33.39 8.51 -16.06
CA GLY A 668 -33.96 7.35 -15.37
C GLY A 668 -33.16 6.05 -15.52
N GLN A 669 -32.12 5.99 -16.37
CA GLN A 669 -31.20 4.86 -16.35
C GLN A 669 -30.24 4.94 -15.15
N PRO A 670 -29.75 3.81 -14.61
CA PRO A 670 -28.95 3.75 -13.40
C PRO A 670 -27.71 4.65 -13.38
N MET A 671 -27.03 4.81 -14.55
CA MET A 671 -25.82 5.64 -14.65
C MET A 671 -26.12 7.10 -14.97
N VAL A 672 -27.37 7.57 -14.85
CA VAL A 672 -27.77 8.96 -15.10
C VAL A 672 -28.45 9.54 -13.87
N LYS A 673 -27.80 10.53 -13.23
CA LYS A 673 -28.38 11.30 -12.15
C LYS A 673 -29.19 12.50 -12.66
N GLU A 674 -30.21 12.84 -11.90
CA GLU A 674 -30.84 14.16 -12.05
C GLU A 674 -29.81 15.28 -11.81
N PRO A 675 -29.82 16.38 -12.56
CA PRO A 675 -28.78 17.43 -12.48
C PRO A 675 -28.48 17.93 -11.07
N GLU A 676 -29.50 18.05 -10.21
CA GLU A 676 -29.38 18.52 -8.84
C GLU A 676 -28.75 17.49 -7.89
N LYS A 677 -28.66 16.22 -8.29
CA LYS A 677 -28.06 15.13 -7.53
C LYS A 677 -26.63 14.79 -7.98
N VAL A 678 -26.13 15.46 -9.02
CA VAL A 678 -24.76 15.28 -9.50
C VAL A 678 -23.79 15.85 -8.47
N CYS A 679 -22.88 15.01 -7.96
CA CYS A 679 -21.84 15.45 -7.04
C CYS A 679 -20.67 16.04 -7.85
N ARG A 680 -20.38 17.31 -7.65
CA ARG A 680 -19.22 17.99 -8.26
C ARG A 680 -18.54 18.88 -7.23
N ILE A 681 -17.23 18.71 -7.10
CA ILE A 681 -16.35 19.59 -6.32
C ILE A 681 -15.57 20.46 -7.32
N TRP A 682 -14.87 19.83 -8.23
CA TRP A 682 -13.99 20.42 -9.23
C TRP A 682 -14.62 20.53 -10.61
#